data_ffe6f4482bb6a72bca41d9a72ff06623
#
_entry.id   ffe6f4482bb6a72bca41d9a72ff06623
#
_cell.length_a   1.000
_cell.length_b   1.000
_cell.length_c   1.000
_cell.angle_alpha   90.00
_cell.angle_beta   90.00
_cell.angle_gamma   90.00
#
_symmetry.space_group_name_H-M   'P 1'
#
loop_
_entity.id
_entity.type
_entity.pdbx_description
1 polymer ?
#
loop_
_entity_poly.entity_id
_entity_poly.type
_entity_poly.pdbx_seq_one_letter_code
_entity_poly.pdbx_strand_id
1 'polypeptide(L)'
;MAIDDQSTGLETSADALGHDHPDADEYRALAEDLRAGVRGDVSFDEYAQVLYATDGSIYQARPAGVVLPKTVDDVRHTVETAAEHGVPILPRGTGSSLGGQTVGPGCVVVDFTRYMDDVVDVDPDDQRAVVQPGVVQDHLDNRLEAHGLKFAPDPASSNRSTVVGGIGNNSTGAHSVRYGITDAYTEELDVVLADGSLIHTEEIVLDSSEWEEKVEGDDLEAEIYRTTRRLVEDHEAEIEAKYPDLKRSVSGYNLQKVIYENDEGEEVINLSKLFVGAEGTLGVIVEAEVSLVTLPEETALVLYCFDDLVETMEAVPEALQFDVGAVELMDDEVFDLAAGSTEYAQYVEMIPEGTKAALMLEFDSELVDDFEEAIAETNDYFVENGDAFHAIEAYTEADQADIWKLRKAAIPLLMGMKGDPKPYPFIEDATVPPEELAEYVFEFEEVLEDHGTSAAYFAHAGSGTLHIRPILNLKDDEGIEKMHSITEDVTDLVLDHYGSFSGEHGDGMARTEFNPKMYGDELWTAFKELKTTFDPEWQMHPGNVVYRDGPEDIGPDSDRGVGADMRENLRYGADYQSVEPQTTLDFEDEGGFSHLVELCNGCGTCRQTDSEVMCPTYRASEEEIQTTRGRANMLRAAISGELDEDEIYSDRFQEEVMDLCVGCKGCKSDCPTGVDMAKLKTEVKHQYHQEEGISLRERVFANIDTLSKVGSMTAPLSNLAPKIPGARAVMEEALGISRERELPTFASESLEAWFERRGRCQVAPSDARDQVLLFPDTYTNYIYPDAGKAAIELLEAADVFVRIPDDVAPSGRAAFSSGMLDLSRDRAEHNVSTLREDVDNGWSVVFVEPSDAVMFQDEYRDLLSGPAVEAVADAAYGLMEYADVTGLTEVADFGTPRQSLSYHGHCNQKATNKDHHAVGALQGAGYEVDTLNTTCCGMAGSFGYHEEHYDISQAIGSLLFEEVEESPGDVVTAPGASCRSQLGDEYDEHPPHPVEKLADALD
;
A
#
# COMPACT_ATOMS: atom_id res chain seq x y z
N MET A 1 21.41 14.31 -21.73
CA MET A 1 21.24 13.38 -22.84
C MET A 1 19.82 12.90 -22.70
N ALA A 2 18.91 13.36 -23.54
CA ALA A 2 17.49 13.09 -23.41
C ALA A 2 17.27 11.57 -23.44
N ILE A 3 16.83 11.00 -22.32
CA ILE A 3 16.29 9.65 -22.28
C ILE A 3 14.91 9.81 -22.93
N ASP A 4 14.74 9.21 -24.10
CA ASP A 4 13.43 9.05 -24.72
C ASP A 4 12.59 8.19 -23.75
N ASP A 5 11.65 8.86 -23.11
CA ASP A 5 10.59 8.23 -22.31
C ASP A 5 9.71 7.41 -23.27
N GLN A 6 10.13 6.18 -23.52
CA GLN A 6 9.24 5.16 -23.99
C GLN A 6 8.58 4.56 -22.74
N SER A 7 7.54 5.25 -22.23
CA SER A 7 6.52 4.56 -21.47
C SER A 7 6.24 3.27 -22.22
N THR A 8 6.62 2.14 -21.63
CA THR A 8 6.22 0.82 -22.10
C THR A 8 4.72 0.67 -21.83
N GLY A 9 3.94 1.54 -22.42
CA GLY A 9 2.51 1.38 -22.53
C GLY A 9 2.30 0.10 -23.32
N LEU A 10 2.27 -1.02 -22.63
CA LEU A 10 1.46 -2.11 -23.10
C LEU A 10 0.09 -1.48 -23.31
N GLU A 11 -0.30 -1.30 -24.58
CA GLU A 11 -1.70 -1.22 -24.91
C GLU A 11 -2.33 -2.57 -24.52
N THR A 12 -2.38 -2.83 -23.22
CA THR A 12 -3.33 -3.75 -22.64
C THR A 12 -4.64 -2.97 -22.71
N SER A 13 -5.16 -2.87 -23.95
CA SER A 13 -6.52 -2.43 -24.14
C SER A 13 -7.40 -3.29 -23.23
N ALA A 14 -8.42 -2.70 -22.64
CA ALA A 14 -9.50 -3.43 -21.97
C ALA A 14 -10.01 -4.58 -22.87
N ASP A 15 -9.85 -4.45 -24.19
CA ASP A 15 -10.03 -5.49 -25.21
C ASP A 15 -9.11 -6.72 -25.03
N ALA A 16 -7.95 -6.60 -24.38
CA ALA A 16 -7.04 -7.75 -24.19
C ALA A 16 -7.47 -8.67 -23.03
N LEU A 17 -8.25 -8.15 -22.07
CA LEU A 17 -8.79 -8.94 -20.96
C LEU A 17 -10.25 -9.36 -21.15
N GLY A 18 -10.90 -8.95 -22.25
CA GLY A 18 -12.19 -9.50 -22.69
C GLY A 18 -13.40 -9.16 -21.80
N HIS A 19 -13.36 -8.04 -21.06
CA HIS A 19 -14.40 -7.68 -20.10
C HIS A 19 -15.56 -6.92 -20.75
N ASP A 20 -16.34 -7.60 -21.56
CA ASP A 20 -17.59 -7.06 -22.13
C ASP A 20 -18.77 -7.43 -21.19
N HIS A 21 -18.82 -6.80 -19.99
CA HIS A 21 -19.86 -7.04 -19.01
C HIS A 21 -21.02 -6.05 -19.17
N PRO A 22 -22.25 -6.49 -18.90
CA PRO A 22 -23.40 -5.60 -18.99
C PRO A 22 -23.32 -4.50 -17.93
N ASP A 23 -23.44 -3.25 -18.37
CA ASP A 23 -23.63 -2.12 -17.48
C ASP A 23 -24.89 -2.31 -16.63
N ALA A 24 -24.88 -1.74 -15.41
CA ALA A 24 -26.05 -1.67 -14.57
C ALA A 24 -27.22 -1.03 -15.36
N ASP A 25 -28.39 -1.68 -15.35
CA ASP A 25 -29.55 -1.29 -16.17
C ASP A 25 -29.93 0.19 -16.00
N GLU A 26 -29.75 0.74 -14.80
CA GLU A 26 -30.05 2.11 -14.44
C GLU A 26 -29.15 3.14 -15.15
N TYR A 27 -27.86 2.79 -15.35
CA TYR A 27 -26.84 3.70 -15.90
C TYR A 27 -26.46 3.39 -17.34
N ARG A 28 -27.08 2.40 -17.99
CA ARG A 28 -26.73 1.96 -19.36
C ARG A 28 -26.69 3.09 -20.37
N ALA A 29 -27.68 4.00 -20.37
CA ALA A 29 -27.72 5.12 -21.30
C ALA A 29 -26.56 6.10 -21.07
N LEU A 30 -26.23 6.40 -19.82
CA LEU A 30 -25.09 7.22 -19.45
C LEU A 30 -23.77 6.59 -19.90
N ALA A 31 -23.58 5.29 -19.65
CA ALA A 31 -22.41 4.55 -20.06
C ALA A 31 -22.19 4.54 -21.58
N GLU A 32 -23.29 4.36 -22.37
CA GLU A 32 -23.24 4.41 -23.83
C GLU A 32 -22.83 5.80 -24.34
N ASP A 33 -23.38 6.88 -23.76
CA ASP A 33 -23.07 8.25 -24.16
C ASP A 33 -21.62 8.62 -23.77
N LEU A 34 -21.14 8.22 -22.57
CA LEU A 34 -19.75 8.41 -22.16
C LEU A 34 -18.76 7.70 -23.09
N ARG A 35 -18.99 6.42 -23.40
CA ARG A 35 -18.13 5.66 -24.35
C ARG A 35 -18.08 6.27 -25.74
N ALA A 36 -19.09 7.03 -26.13
CA ALA A 36 -19.10 7.70 -27.43
C ALA A 36 -18.14 8.89 -27.53
N GLY A 37 -17.78 9.52 -26.40
CA GLY A 37 -16.96 10.74 -26.37
C GLY A 37 -15.64 10.62 -25.61
N VAL A 38 -15.54 9.75 -24.60
CA VAL A 38 -14.34 9.50 -23.82
C VAL A 38 -13.38 8.58 -24.57
N ARG A 39 -12.08 8.92 -24.58
CA ARG A 39 -11.00 8.09 -25.17
C ARG A 39 -10.43 7.11 -24.15
N GLY A 40 -10.61 7.42 -22.87
CA GLY A 40 -10.21 6.59 -21.75
C GLY A 40 -11.17 5.43 -21.52
N ASP A 41 -11.05 4.78 -20.35
CA ASP A 41 -11.86 3.63 -20.00
C ASP A 41 -13.16 4.04 -19.31
N VAL A 42 -14.26 3.33 -19.58
CA VAL A 42 -15.59 3.60 -19.05
C VAL A 42 -16.22 2.29 -18.60
N SER A 43 -16.44 2.11 -17.28
CA SER A 43 -16.98 0.87 -16.71
C SER A 43 -18.13 1.17 -15.74
N PHE A 44 -19.30 0.55 -16.01
CA PHE A 44 -20.53 0.72 -15.23
C PHE A 44 -21.12 -0.63 -14.81
N ASP A 45 -20.31 -1.69 -14.86
CA ASP A 45 -20.70 -3.02 -14.42
C ASP A 45 -20.60 -3.14 -12.88
N GLU A 46 -21.15 -4.24 -12.37
CA GLU A 46 -21.25 -4.49 -10.95
C GLU A 46 -19.88 -4.58 -10.25
N TYR A 47 -18.85 -5.12 -10.91
CA TYR A 47 -17.50 -5.22 -10.33
C TYR A 47 -16.86 -3.84 -10.19
N ALA A 48 -16.97 -2.99 -11.20
CA ALA A 48 -16.51 -1.61 -11.13
C ALA A 48 -17.20 -0.84 -9.97
N GLN A 49 -18.51 -1.03 -9.80
CA GLN A 49 -19.25 -0.41 -8.69
C GLN A 49 -18.76 -0.90 -7.31
N VAL A 50 -18.43 -2.17 -7.14
CA VAL A 50 -17.88 -2.73 -5.89
C VAL A 50 -16.46 -2.22 -5.63
N LEU A 51 -15.60 -2.23 -6.64
CA LEU A 51 -14.20 -1.80 -6.52
C LEU A 51 -14.05 -0.35 -6.09
N TYR A 52 -14.91 0.52 -6.60
CA TYR A 52 -14.85 1.96 -6.33
C TYR A 52 -15.84 2.43 -5.23
N ALA A 53 -16.46 1.49 -4.53
CA ALA A 53 -17.40 1.80 -3.45
C ALA A 53 -16.73 2.27 -2.15
N THR A 54 -15.41 2.08 -1.98
CA THR A 54 -14.70 2.34 -0.73
C THR A 54 -13.43 3.16 -0.94
N ASP A 55 -12.94 3.75 0.15
CA ASP A 55 -11.62 4.37 0.27
C ASP A 55 -10.92 3.88 1.57
N GLY A 56 -10.00 4.65 2.13
CA GLY A 56 -9.33 4.35 3.40
C GLY A 56 -10.19 4.59 4.65
N SER A 57 -11.41 5.13 4.50
CA SER A 57 -12.32 5.48 5.59
C SER A 57 -13.18 4.31 6.05
N ILE A 58 -14.08 4.61 6.97
CA ILE A 58 -15.12 3.69 7.48
C ILE A 58 -16.34 3.57 6.55
N TYR A 59 -16.35 4.28 5.42
CA TYR A 59 -17.52 4.41 4.54
C TYR A 59 -17.47 3.48 3.32
N GLN A 60 -18.65 3.15 2.82
CA GLN A 60 -18.87 2.38 1.61
C GLN A 60 -20.19 2.75 0.96
N ALA A 61 -20.16 3.16 -0.31
CA ALA A 61 -21.35 3.36 -1.10
C ALA A 61 -21.08 3.07 -2.58
N ARG A 62 -21.98 2.36 -3.24
CA ARG A 62 -21.82 2.04 -4.68
C ARG A 62 -21.91 3.30 -5.54
N PRO A 63 -20.90 3.61 -6.36
CA PRO A 63 -20.99 4.65 -7.38
C PRO A 63 -21.89 4.19 -8.55
N ALA A 64 -22.22 5.11 -9.45
CA ALA A 64 -22.85 4.78 -10.72
C ALA A 64 -21.94 3.93 -11.62
N GLY A 65 -20.68 4.33 -11.69
CA GLY A 65 -19.62 3.68 -12.47
C GLY A 65 -18.35 4.50 -12.39
N VAL A 66 -17.35 4.15 -13.18
CA VAL A 66 -16.03 4.79 -13.20
C VAL A 66 -15.63 5.18 -14.64
N VAL A 67 -14.95 6.31 -14.74
CA VAL A 67 -14.29 6.82 -15.95
C VAL A 67 -12.82 7.06 -15.63
N LEU A 68 -11.92 6.50 -16.43
CA LEU A 68 -10.48 6.76 -16.38
C LEU A 68 -10.10 7.61 -17.60
N PRO A 69 -10.05 8.94 -17.46
CA PRO A 69 -9.80 9.85 -18.57
C PRO A 69 -8.35 9.81 -19.04
N LYS A 70 -8.12 10.00 -20.33
CA LYS A 70 -6.79 10.17 -20.95
C LYS A 70 -6.44 11.63 -21.22
N THR A 71 -7.43 12.49 -21.27
CA THR A 71 -7.26 13.90 -21.64
C THR A 71 -8.24 14.80 -20.89
N VAL A 72 -7.91 16.08 -20.80
CA VAL A 72 -8.82 17.12 -20.27
C VAL A 72 -10.16 17.14 -21.03
N ASP A 73 -10.15 16.89 -22.33
CA ASP A 73 -11.40 16.79 -23.12
C ASP A 73 -12.29 15.62 -22.67
N ASP A 74 -11.70 14.50 -22.22
CA ASP A 74 -12.45 13.36 -21.67
C ASP A 74 -13.14 13.76 -20.35
N VAL A 75 -12.43 14.51 -19.49
CA VAL A 75 -13.00 15.02 -18.23
C VAL A 75 -14.17 15.95 -18.50
N ARG A 76 -13.97 16.94 -19.39
CA ARG A 76 -15.04 17.88 -19.78
C ARG A 76 -16.27 17.15 -20.34
N HIS A 77 -16.05 16.19 -21.26
CA HIS A 77 -17.14 15.39 -21.79
C HIS A 77 -17.84 14.57 -20.70
N THR A 78 -17.10 14.03 -19.73
CA THR A 78 -17.68 13.28 -18.61
C THR A 78 -18.57 14.18 -17.75
N VAL A 79 -18.11 15.38 -17.42
CA VAL A 79 -18.88 16.35 -16.62
C VAL A 79 -20.16 16.76 -17.37
N GLU A 80 -20.05 17.17 -18.63
CA GLU A 80 -21.20 17.56 -19.46
C GLU A 80 -22.22 16.43 -19.60
N THR A 81 -21.77 15.21 -19.91
CA THR A 81 -22.64 14.05 -20.10
C THR A 81 -23.32 13.62 -18.79
N ALA A 82 -22.60 13.56 -17.69
CA ALA A 82 -23.16 13.24 -16.38
C ALA A 82 -24.22 14.29 -15.96
N ALA A 83 -23.98 15.57 -16.26
CA ALA A 83 -24.93 16.64 -16.03
C ALA A 83 -26.23 16.45 -16.84
N GLU A 84 -26.15 16.11 -18.13
CA GLU A 84 -27.30 15.83 -18.96
C GLU A 84 -28.15 14.67 -18.45
N HIS A 85 -27.50 13.64 -17.84
CA HIS A 85 -28.18 12.50 -17.22
C HIS A 85 -28.58 12.74 -15.76
N GLY A 86 -28.17 13.86 -15.18
CA GLY A 86 -28.47 14.21 -13.77
C GLY A 86 -27.75 13.34 -12.75
N VAL A 87 -26.57 12.79 -13.09
CA VAL A 87 -25.75 11.92 -12.24
C VAL A 87 -24.58 12.75 -11.69
N PRO A 88 -24.33 12.73 -10.37
CA PRO A 88 -23.21 13.45 -9.77
C PRO A 88 -21.84 12.94 -10.20
N ILE A 89 -20.81 13.80 -10.04
CA ILE A 89 -19.40 13.53 -10.32
C ILE A 89 -18.61 13.46 -9.02
N LEU A 90 -17.64 12.55 -8.97
CA LEU A 90 -16.67 12.43 -7.90
C LEU A 90 -15.25 12.27 -8.47
N PRO A 91 -14.38 13.29 -8.44
CA PRO A 91 -12.98 13.14 -8.81
C PRO A 91 -12.22 12.32 -7.75
N ARG A 92 -11.32 11.43 -8.19
CA ARG A 92 -10.62 10.50 -7.33
C ARG A 92 -9.17 10.30 -7.78
N GLY A 93 -8.24 10.40 -6.82
CA GLY A 93 -6.90 9.87 -6.95
C GLY A 93 -6.87 8.40 -6.54
N THR A 94 -5.93 8.00 -5.70
CA THR A 94 -5.78 6.58 -5.27
C THR A 94 -6.83 6.08 -4.27
N GLY A 95 -7.68 6.96 -3.72
CA GLY A 95 -8.67 6.60 -2.71
C GLY A 95 -8.04 6.18 -1.38
N SER A 96 -7.02 6.89 -0.93
CA SER A 96 -6.37 6.73 0.38
C SER A 96 -6.98 7.58 1.48
N SER A 97 -7.97 8.42 1.17
CA SER A 97 -8.66 9.33 2.09
C SER A 97 -9.30 8.61 3.28
N LEU A 98 -9.31 9.26 4.45
CA LEU A 98 -9.76 8.68 5.73
C LEU A 98 -11.11 9.20 6.22
N GLY A 99 -11.64 10.27 5.64
CA GLY A 99 -12.95 10.85 6.00
C GLY A 99 -14.11 10.46 5.08
N GLY A 100 -13.89 9.66 4.03
CA GLY A 100 -14.91 9.30 3.04
C GLY A 100 -15.01 10.27 1.86
N GLN A 101 -14.00 11.07 1.60
CA GLN A 101 -13.94 12.06 0.51
C GLN A 101 -14.07 11.43 -0.88
N THR A 102 -13.70 10.18 -1.04
CA THR A 102 -13.74 9.48 -2.33
C THR A 102 -14.79 8.35 -2.36
N VAL A 103 -15.79 8.44 -1.48
CA VAL A 103 -16.98 7.59 -1.48
C VAL A 103 -18.17 8.42 -1.94
N GLY A 104 -18.75 8.08 -3.11
CA GLY A 104 -19.82 8.88 -3.75
C GLY A 104 -21.02 8.03 -4.12
N PRO A 105 -22.09 8.01 -3.27
CA PRO A 105 -23.29 7.26 -3.58
C PRO A 105 -23.90 7.67 -4.93
N GLY A 106 -23.93 6.76 -5.90
CA GLY A 106 -24.49 7.00 -7.23
C GLY A 106 -23.74 8.02 -8.09
N CYS A 107 -22.51 8.42 -7.73
CA CYS A 107 -21.66 9.31 -8.53
C CYS A 107 -20.95 8.57 -9.67
N VAL A 108 -20.63 9.27 -10.75
CA VAL A 108 -19.60 8.85 -11.68
C VAL A 108 -18.25 9.17 -11.04
N VAL A 109 -17.46 8.16 -10.74
CA VAL A 109 -16.09 8.33 -10.26
C VAL A 109 -15.17 8.64 -11.44
N VAL A 110 -14.36 9.70 -11.33
CA VAL A 110 -13.35 10.07 -12.32
C VAL A 110 -11.99 9.76 -11.72
N ASP A 111 -11.39 8.63 -12.07
CA ASP A 111 -10.09 8.17 -11.56
C ASP A 111 -8.97 8.57 -12.51
N PHE A 112 -8.02 9.37 -12.02
CA PHE A 112 -6.93 9.94 -12.81
C PHE A 112 -5.66 9.09 -12.83
N THR A 113 -5.57 8.06 -11.99
CA THR A 113 -4.31 7.42 -11.60
C THR A 113 -3.65 6.57 -12.69
N ARG A 114 -4.33 6.31 -13.82
CA ARG A 114 -3.83 5.41 -14.87
C ARG A 114 -3.25 6.13 -16.08
N TYR A 115 -3.77 7.29 -16.44
CA TYR A 115 -3.46 7.92 -17.73
C TYR A 115 -3.13 9.40 -17.65
N MET A 116 -3.45 10.07 -16.56
CA MET A 116 -3.17 11.49 -16.36
C MET A 116 -2.23 11.65 -15.14
N ASP A 117 -1.06 11.05 -15.23
CA ASP A 117 -0.07 10.89 -14.16
C ASP A 117 1.34 11.42 -14.53
N ASP A 118 1.41 12.27 -15.56
CA ASP A 118 2.66 12.90 -15.97
C ASP A 118 3.06 14.09 -15.09
N VAL A 119 4.33 14.18 -14.71
CA VAL A 119 4.98 15.43 -14.29
C VAL A 119 5.30 16.24 -15.53
N VAL A 120 4.48 17.25 -15.83
CA VAL A 120 4.47 17.99 -17.11
C VAL A 120 5.71 18.85 -17.28
N ASP A 121 6.08 19.60 -16.23
CA ASP A 121 7.26 20.46 -16.22
C ASP A 121 7.87 20.59 -14.82
N VAL A 122 9.17 20.85 -14.75
CA VAL A 122 9.89 21.16 -13.51
C VAL A 122 10.82 22.33 -13.80
N ASP A 123 10.66 23.45 -13.12
CA ASP A 123 11.55 24.60 -13.13
C ASP A 123 12.32 24.70 -11.81
N PRO A 124 13.56 24.15 -11.74
CA PRO A 124 14.35 24.20 -10.51
C PRO A 124 14.84 25.61 -10.15
N ASP A 125 14.93 26.54 -11.11
CA ASP A 125 15.41 27.89 -10.86
C ASP A 125 14.31 28.74 -10.16
N ASP A 126 13.04 28.53 -10.56
CA ASP A 126 11.87 29.18 -9.94
C ASP A 126 11.22 28.30 -8.84
N GLN A 127 11.77 27.10 -8.59
CA GLN A 127 11.28 26.12 -7.59
C GLN A 127 9.80 25.80 -7.79
N ARG A 128 9.41 25.41 -9.01
CA ARG A 128 8.03 25.06 -9.38
C ARG A 128 7.96 23.75 -10.15
N ALA A 129 6.84 23.07 -10.03
CA ALA A 129 6.51 21.93 -10.85
C ALA A 129 5.04 21.97 -11.30
N VAL A 130 4.79 21.49 -12.52
CA VAL A 130 3.45 21.31 -13.08
C VAL A 130 3.15 19.81 -13.16
N VAL A 131 2.02 19.39 -12.56
CA VAL A 131 1.66 17.98 -12.44
C VAL A 131 0.24 17.71 -12.88
N GLN A 132 0.01 16.52 -13.46
CA GLN A 132 -1.33 15.99 -13.73
C GLN A 132 -1.94 15.37 -12.46
N PRO A 133 -3.28 15.18 -12.41
CA PRO A 133 -3.98 14.76 -11.18
C PRO A 133 -3.59 13.38 -10.64
N GLY A 134 -3.11 12.50 -11.50
CA GLY A 134 -2.72 11.12 -11.14
C GLY A 134 -1.30 10.98 -10.61
N VAL A 135 -0.48 12.02 -10.66
CA VAL A 135 0.92 11.97 -10.18
C VAL A 135 0.96 11.62 -8.70
N VAL A 136 1.57 10.48 -8.38
CA VAL A 136 1.86 10.08 -6.98
C VAL A 136 2.97 10.98 -6.44
N GLN A 137 2.84 11.41 -5.19
CA GLN A 137 3.77 12.40 -4.63
C GLN A 137 5.22 11.91 -4.65
N ASP A 138 5.51 10.67 -4.21
CA ASP A 138 6.88 10.15 -4.23
C ASP A 138 7.48 10.11 -5.65
N HIS A 139 6.65 9.94 -6.72
CA HIS A 139 7.15 10.03 -8.10
C HIS A 139 7.63 11.45 -8.43
N LEU A 140 6.90 12.47 -7.94
CA LEU A 140 7.36 13.86 -8.07
C LEU A 140 8.64 14.08 -7.28
N ASP A 141 8.68 13.67 -6.01
CA ASP A 141 9.83 13.88 -5.12
C ASP A 141 11.09 13.16 -5.63
N ASN A 142 10.98 11.93 -6.10
CA ASN A 142 12.08 11.18 -6.75
C ASN A 142 12.65 11.93 -7.97
N ARG A 143 11.77 12.55 -8.77
CA ARG A 143 12.22 13.35 -9.92
C ARG A 143 12.90 14.64 -9.48
N LEU A 144 12.48 15.22 -8.35
CA LEU A 144 13.02 16.48 -7.80
C LEU A 144 14.34 16.29 -7.04
N GLU A 145 14.63 15.10 -6.53
CA GLU A 145 15.84 14.79 -5.76
C GLU A 145 17.12 15.16 -6.53
N ALA A 146 17.16 14.92 -7.84
CA ALA A 146 18.29 15.29 -8.71
C ALA A 146 18.58 16.81 -8.73
N HIS A 147 17.62 17.63 -8.29
CA HIS A 147 17.71 19.08 -8.18
C HIS A 147 17.88 19.58 -6.74
N GLY A 148 17.89 18.66 -5.74
CA GLY A 148 17.90 18.99 -4.31
C GLY A 148 16.61 19.68 -3.86
N LEU A 149 15.48 19.35 -4.48
CA LEU A 149 14.15 19.89 -4.22
C LEU A 149 13.19 18.78 -3.79
N LYS A 150 12.10 19.17 -3.12
CA LYS A 150 10.95 18.31 -2.81
C LYS A 150 9.65 19.12 -2.79
N PHE A 151 8.52 18.44 -2.87
CA PHE A 151 7.22 19.01 -2.52
C PHE A 151 7.07 19.01 -1.00
N ALA A 152 6.74 20.16 -0.42
CA ALA A 152 6.83 20.36 1.04
C ALA A 152 5.87 19.52 1.89
N PRO A 153 4.57 19.37 1.56
CA PRO A 153 3.67 18.45 2.27
C PRO A 153 4.15 17.00 2.17
N ASP A 154 4.19 16.30 3.30
CA ASP A 154 4.73 14.94 3.38
C ASP A 154 3.79 13.96 4.13
N PRO A 155 2.57 13.73 3.63
CA PRO A 155 1.65 12.81 4.27
C PRO A 155 2.25 11.39 4.35
N ALA A 156 1.90 10.64 5.39
CA ALA A 156 2.37 9.24 5.56
C ALA A 156 1.95 8.32 4.39
N SER A 157 1.14 8.81 3.47
CA SER A 157 0.68 8.13 2.25
C SER A 157 1.36 8.64 0.97
N SER A 158 2.41 9.46 1.03
CA SER A 158 3.10 10.08 -0.12
C SER A 158 3.47 9.08 -1.22
N ASN A 159 3.85 7.86 -0.83
CA ASN A 159 4.21 6.76 -1.73
C ASN A 159 3.03 6.17 -2.53
N ARG A 160 1.81 6.66 -2.33
CA ARG A 160 0.62 6.17 -3.03
C ARG A 160 -0.46 7.22 -3.24
N SER A 161 -0.49 8.30 -2.47
CA SER A 161 -1.44 9.40 -2.67
C SER A 161 -0.96 10.33 -3.78
N THR A 162 -1.92 10.86 -4.54
CA THR A 162 -1.59 11.79 -5.61
C THR A 162 -1.45 13.23 -5.09
N VAL A 163 -0.58 14.04 -5.71
CA VAL A 163 -0.37 15.44 -5.36
C VAL A 163 -1.70 16.21 -5.39
N VAL A 164 -2.46 16.07 -6.49
CA VAL A 164 -3.76 16.76 -6.64
C VAL A 164 -4.84 16.20 -5.69
N GLY A 165 -4.77 14.91 -5.34
CA GLY A 165 -5.57 14.35 -4.25
C GLY A 165 -5.25 15.02 -2.91
N GLY A 166 -3.96 15.27 -2.65
CA GLY A 166 -3.49 16.06 -1.51
C GLY A 166 -3.98 17.50 -1.53
N ILE A 167 -3.99 18.14 -2.70
CA ILE A 167 -4.60 19.48 -2.89
C ILE A 167 -6.09 19.43 -2.53
N GLY A 168 -6.83 18.45 -3.05
CA GLY A 168 -8.27 18.32 -2.78
C GLY A 168 -8.63 18.17 -1.31
N ASN A 169 -7.77 17.58 -0.49
CA ASN A 169 -7.95 17.41 0.95
C ASN A 169 -7.19 18.46 1.79
N ASN A 170 -6.32 19.25 1.19
CA ASN A 170 -5.33 20.10 1.87
C ASN A 170 -4.44 19.28 2.83
N SER A 171 -3.94 18.13 2.35
CA SER A 171 -3.17 17.16 3.11
C SER A 171 -1.80 17.69 3.52
N THR A 172 -1.24 17.13 4.60
CA THR A 172 0.11 17.41 5.05
C THR A 172 0.67 16.24 5.86
N GLY A 173 1.80 16.40 6.53
CA GLY A 173 2.45 15.36 7.32
C GLY A 173 3.28 15.91 8.50
N ALA A 174 4.27 15.15 8.94
CA ALA A 174 5.07 15.41 10.13
C ALA A 174 5.78 16.77 10.10
N HIS A 175 6.26 17.21 8.92
CA HIS A 175 7.02 18.45 8.77
C HIS A 175 6.15 19.71 8.62
N SER A 176 4.85 19.64 8.85
CA SER A 176 3.97 20.81 8.81
C SER A 176 4.27 21.87 9.86
N VAL A 177 4.94 21.50 10.95
CA VAL A 177 5.43 22.46 11.93
C VAL A 177 6.39 23.46 11.30
N ARG A 178 7.18 22.99 10.31
CA ARG A 178 8.11 23.78 9.52
C ARG A 178 7.47 24.40 8.28
N TYR A 179 6.82 23.56 7.47
CA TYR A 179 6.39 23.94 6.12
C TYR A 179 4.91 24.37 6.05
N GLY A 180 4.08 24.06 7.03
CA GLY A 180 2.62 24.30 6.93
C GLY A 180 1.90 23.21 6.16
N ILE A 181 0.88 23.59 5.40
CA ILE A 181 -0.03 22.67 4.69
C ILE A 181 -0.08 22.97 3.19
N THR A 182 -0.72 22.13 2.42
CA THR A 182 -0.73 22.15 0.94
C THR A 182 -1.21 23.45 0.31
N ASP A 183 -2.08 24.23 0.98
CA ASP A 183 -2.55 25.51 0.44
C ASP A 183 -1.45 26.56 0.27
N ALA A 184 -0.36 26.46 1.06
CA ALA A 184 0.78 27.36 0.93
C ALA A 184 1.58 27.11 -0.36
N TYR A 185 1.48 25.91 -0.92
CA TYR A 185 2.31 25.45 -2.06
C TYR A 185 1.50 25.25 -3.34
N THR A 186 0.21 25.50 -3.34
CA THR A 186 -0.64 25.44 -4.54
C THR A 186 -0.73 26.81 -5.17
N GLU A 187 -0.15 26.99 -6.34
CA GLU A 187 -0.02 28.28 -7.01
C GLU A 187 -1.13 28.51 -8.04
N GLU A 188 -1.19 27.67 -9.06
CA GLU A 188 -2.11 27.78 -10.19
C GLU A 188 -2.80 26.43 -10.45
N LEU A 189 -4.04 26.47 -10.93
CA LEU A 189 -4.81 25.26 -11.25
C LEU A 189 -5.55 25.42 -12.58
N ASP A 190 -5.56 24.34 -13.37
CA ASP A 190 -6.53 24.16 -14.43
C ASP A 190 -7.71 23.32 -13.89
N VAL A 191 -8.92 23.85 -13.98
CA VAL A 191 -10.11 23.24 -13.36
C VAL A 191 -11.27 23.16 -14.33
N VAL A 192 -11.90 21.99 -14.42
CA VAL A 192 -13.17 21.80 -15.14
C VAL A 192 -14.33 22.09 -14.17
N LEU A 193 -15.13 23.10 -14.48
CA LEU A 193 -16.30 23.52 -13.70
C LEU A 193 -17.53 22.65 -13.99
N ALA A 194 -18.61 22.85 -13.20
CA ALA A 194 -19.84 22.07 -13.31
C ALA A 194 -20.56 22.17 -14.67
N ASP A 195 -20.32 23.21 -15.45
CA ASP A 195 -20.84 23.40 -16.80
C ASP A 195 -19.94 22.83 -17.91
N GLY A 196 -18.83 22.14 -17.55
CA GLY A 196 -17.85 21.61 -18.50
C GLY A 196 -16.83 22.65 -18.99
N SER A 197 -16.92 23.90 -18.58
CA SER A 197 -15.92 24.91 -18.93
C SER A 197 -14.58 24.65 -18.21
N LEU A 198 -13.46 24.89 -18.90
CA LEU A 198 -12.12 24.85 -18.33
C LEU A 198 -11.71 26.29 -17.96
N ILE A 199 -11.31 26.48 -16.71
CA ILE A 199 -10.75 27.75 -16.22
C ILE A 199 -9.32 27.54 -15.76
N HIS A 200 -8.52 28.62 -15.86
CA HIS A 200 -7.20 28.72 -15.27
C HIS A 200 -7.25 29.70 -14.11
N THR A 201 -6.75 29.28 -12.94
CA THR A 201 -6.74 30.09 -11.72
C THR A 201 -5.31 30.51 -11.38
N GLU A 202 -5.15 31.81 -11.12
CA GLU A 202 -3.87 32.45 -10.83
C GLU A 202 -4.09 33.66 -9.90
N GLU A 203 -3.01 34.28 -9.44
CA GLU A 203 -3.11 35.56 -8.71
C GLU A 203 -3.59 36.69 -9.64
N ILE A 204 -4.68 37.35 -9.27
CA ILE A 204 -5.18 38.52 -9.97
C ILE A 204 -5.21 39.70 -9.01
N VAL A 205 -4.49 40.75 -9.35
CA VAL A 205 -4.46 41.99 -8.56
C VAL A 205 -5.85 42.63 -8.58
N LEU A 206 -6.45 42.84 -7.40
CA LEU A 206 -7.76 43.45 -7.28
C LEU A 206 -7.76 44.90 -7.82
N ASP A 207 -8.87 45.27 -8.46
CA ASP A 207 -9.08 46.60 -9.10
C ASP A 207 -8.07 46.92 -10.23
N SER A 208 -7.36 45.91 -10.75
CA SER A 208 -6.53 46.04 -11.97
C SER A 208 -7.37 45.93 -13.25
N SER A 209 -6.73 46.19 -14.41
CA SER A 209 -7.42 45.99 -15.69
C SER A 209 -7.72 44.51 -15.98
N GLU A 210 -6.94 43.61 -15.45
CA GLU A 210 -7.12 42.16 -15.54
C GLU A 210 -8.35 41.69 -14.74
N TRP A 211 -8.47 42.18 -13.51
CA TRP A 211 -9.67 42.00 -12.70
C TRP A 211 -10.93 42.50 -13.42
N GLU A 212 -10.89 43.73 -13.99
CA GLU A 212 -12.02 44.29 -14.71
C GLU A 212 -12.44 43.40 -15.90
N GLU A 213 -11.44 42.80 -16.63
CA GLU A 213 -11.69 41.88 -17.74
C GLU A 213 -12.32 40.57 -17.28
N LYS A 214 -11.78 39.95 -16.19
CA LYS A 214 -12.30 38.70 -15.61
C LYS A 214 -13.75 38.81 -15.14
N VAL A 215 -14.15 39.94 -14.55
CA VAL A 215 -15.49 40.10 -13.97
C VAL A 215 -16.52 40.77 -14.91
N GLU A 216 -16.14 41.23 -16.12
CA GLU A 216 -17.06 41.87 -17.07
C GLU A 216 -17.97 40.86 -17.78
N GLY A 217 -17.60 39.55 -17.82
CA GLY A 217 -18.37 38.48 -18.47
C GLY A 217 -19.69 38.14 -17.80
N ASP A 218 -20.55 37.45 -18.58
CA ASP A 218 -21.81 36.83 -18.08
C ASP A 218 -21.65 35.29 -17.94
N ASP A 219 -20.44 34.77 -18.03
CA ASP A 219 -20.10 33.34 -17.88
C ASP A 219 -19.96 32.94 -16.40
N LEU A 220 -19.84 31.65 -16.17
CA LEU A 220 -19.75 31.06 -14.84
C LEU A 220 -18.47 31.55 -14.12
N GLU A 221 -17.33 31.63 -14.82
CA GLU A 221 -16.08 32.09 -14.24
C GLU A 221 -16.18 33.52 -13.69
N ALA A 222 -16.74 34.45 -14.47
CA ALA A 222 -16.94 35.84 -14.02
C ALA A 222 -17.90 35.93 -12.81
N GLU A 223 -18.93 35.09 -12.76
CA GLU A 223 -19.83 35.03 -11.61
C GLU A 223 -19.14 34.52 -10.35
N ILE A 224 -18.29 33.49 -10.49
CA ILE A 224 -17.50 32.94 -9.39
C ILE A 224 -16.57 34.01 -8.79
N TYR A 225 -15.78 34.71 -9.61
CA TYR A 225 -14.90 35.79 -9.13
C TYR A 225 -15.64 36.90 -8.40
N ARG A 226 -16.77 37.36 -8.95
CA ARG A 226 -17.59 38.40 -8.32
C ARG A 226 -18.20 37.94 -6.98
N THR A 227 -18.73 36.72 -6.95
CA THR A 227 -19.38 36.16 -5.76
C THR A 227 -18.36 35.90 -4.66
N THR A 228 -17.21 35.29 -5.00
CA THR A 228 -16.14 35.02 -4.04
C THR A 228 -15.65 36.30 -3.37
N ARG A 229 -15.29 37.33 -4.17
CA ARG A 229 -14.88 38.62 -3.62
C ARG A 229 -15.93 39.21 -2.69
N ARG A 230 -17.18 39.22 -3.12
CA ARG A 230 -18.29 39.75 -2.30
C ARG A 230 -18.48 38.98 -0.99
N LEU A 231 -18.42 37.65 -1.01
CA LEU A 231 -18.56 36.84 0.19
C LEU A 231 -17.44 37.10 1.18
N VAL A 232 -16.18 37.22 0.72
CA VAL A 232 -15.06 37.55 1.61
C VAL A 232 -15.22 38.95 2.19
N GLU A 233 -15.54 39.98 1.37
CA GLU A 233 -15.71 41.37 1.84
C GLU A 233 -16.93 41.51 2.78
N ASP A 234 -18.08 40.89 2.49
CA ASP A 234 -19.31 40.99 3.28
C ASP A 234 -19.21 40.28 4.64
N HIS A 235 -18.37 39.20 4.73
CA HIS A 235 -18.22 38.36 5.92
C HIS A 235 -16.84 38.47 6.59
N GLU A 236 -16.04 39.50 6.29
CA GLU A 236 -14.68 39.68 6.82
C GLU A 236 -14.61 39.49 8.35
N ALA A 237 -15.53 40.09 9.09
CA ALA A 237 -15.56 40.02 10.56
C ALA A 237 -15.89 38.61 11.11
N GLU A 238 -16.74 37.85 10.40
CA GLU A 238 -17.09 36.48 10.79
C GLU A 238 -15.94 35.51 10.39
N ILE A 239 -15.29 35.75 9.26
CA ILE A 239 -14.10 35.01 8.85
C ILE A 239 -13.01 35.18 9.91
N GLU A 240 -12.68 36.42 10.31
CA GLU A 240 -11.67 36.67 11.34
C GLU A 240 -12.04 36.05 12.70
N ALA A 241 -13.34 35.97 13.03
CA ALA A 241 -13.81 35.45 14.31
C ALA A 241 -13.94 33.92 14.37
N LYS A 242 -14.17 33.23 13.24
CA LYS A 242 -14.55 31.82 13.19
C LYS A 242 -13.47 30.86 12.67
N TYR A 243 -12.61 31.35 11.79
CA TYR A 243 -11.48 30.51 11.38
C TYR A 243 -10.43 30.47 12.51
N PRO A 244 -9.99 29.28 12.93
CA PRO A 244 -8.99 29.17 13.98
C PRO A 244 -7.60 29.63 13.51
N ASP A 245 -6.86 30.28 14.42
CA ASP A 245 -5.47 30.66 14.17
C ASP A 245 -4.54 29.46 14.45
N LEU A 246 -4.51 28.52 13.52
CA LEU A 246 -3.76 27.27 13.60
C LEU A 246 -2.86 27.08 12.39
N LYS A 247 -1.73 26.37 12.56
CA LYS A 247 -0.88 25.95 11.43
C LYS A 247 -1.62 24.95 10.53
N ARG A 248 -2.53 24.15 11.09
CA ARG A 248 -3.36 23.17 10.39
C ARG A 248 -4.84 23.38 10.69
N SER A 249 -5.61 23.65 9.68
CA SER A 249 -7.08 23.68 9.74
C SER A 249 -7.59 23.49 8.33
N VAL A 250 -8.23 22.36 8.07
CA VAL A 250 -8.64 21.96 6.72
C VAL A 250 -10.15 21.72 6.60
N SER A 251 -10.93 22.01 7.63
CA SER A 251 -12.40 21.93 7.59
C SER A 251 -13.00 23.10 6.81
N GLY A 252 -14.06 22.85 6.05
CA GLY A 252 -14.80 23.88 5.30
C GLY A 252 -14.05 24.44 4.09
N TYR A 253 -14.56 25.53 3.51
CA TYR A 253 -13.90 26.22 2.39
C TYR A 253 -12.94 27.31 2.87
N ASN A 254 -11.81 27.46 2.22
CA ASN A 254 -10.71 28.38 2.56
C ASN A 254 -11.02 29.86 2.19
N LEU A 255 -12.17 30.42 2.61
CA LEU A 255 -12.51 31.80 2.32
C LEU A 255 -11.50 32.81 2.88
N GLN A 256 -10.84 32.50 4.00
CA GLN A 256 -9.85 33.35 4.64
C GLN A 256 -8.52 33.46 3.88
N LYS A 257 -8.28 32.56 2.90
CA LYS A 257 -7.01 32.50 2.17
C LYS A 257 -7.11 32.93 0.72
N VAL A 258 -8.31 33.25 0.22
CA VAL A 258 -8.54 33.53 -1.20
C VAL A 258 -8.18 34.97 -1.59
N ILE A 259 -8.26 35.93 -0.65
CA ILE A 259 -7.81 37.32 -0.84
C ILE A 259 -6.70 37.59 0.16
N TYR A 260 -5.54 38.03 -0.32
CA TYR A 260 -4.36 38.26 0.50
C TYR A 260 -3.43 39.31 -0.14
N GLU A 261 -2.42 39.77 0.62
CA GLU A 261 -1.36 40.66 0.11
C GLU A 261 -0.21 39.79 -0.41
N ASN A 262 0.15 39.91 -1.68
CA ASN A 262 1.25 39.16 -2.27
C ASN A 262 2.63 39.79 -1.92
N ASP A 263 3.71 39.16 -2.38
CA ASP A 263 5.09 39.58 -2.09
C ASP A 263 5.42 40.99 -2.62
N GLU A 264 4.67 41.52 -3.60
CA GLU A 264 4.80 42.88 -4.13
C GLU A 264 4.01 43.89 -3.30
N GLY A 265 3.23 43.45 -2.30
CA GLY A 265 2.39 44.29 -1.44
C GLY A 265 1.10 44.73 -2.13
N GLU A 266 0.63 43.99 -3.11
CA GLU A 266 -0.62 44.21 -3.81
C GLU A 266 -1.70 43.24 -3.27
N GLU A 267 -2.92 43.72 -3.11
CA GLU A 267 -4.05 42.90 -2.73
C GLU A 267 -4.52 42.05 -3.92
N VAL A 268 -4.47 40.74 -3.81
CA VAL A 268 -4.79 39.80 -4.88
C VAL A 268 -5.91 38.85 -4.49
N ILE A 269 -6.59 38.33 -5.51
CA ILE A 269 -7.51 37.20 -5.38
C ILE A 269 -6.93 36.00 -6.14
N ASN A 270 -6.85 34.84 -5.49
CA ASN A 270 -6.45 33.59 -6.14
C ASN A 270 -7.47 32.46 -5.82
N LEU A 271 -8.23 32.06 -6.84
CA LEU A 271 -9.24 31.01 -6.69
C LEU A 271 -8.62 29.63 -6.45
N SER A 272 -7.33 29.41 -6.78
CA SER A 272 -6.65 28.14 -6.48
C SER A 272 -6.81 27.78 -5.00
N LYS A 273 -6.75 28.76 -4.10
CA LYS A 273 -6.88 28.59 -2.65
C LYS A 273 -8.26 28.05 -2.20
N LEU A 274 -9.33 28.25 -3.00
CA LEU A 274 -10.67 27.68 -2.72
C LEU A 274 -10.78 26.21 -3.11
N PHE A 275 -10.04 25.77 -4.14
CA PHE A 275 -10.06 24.37 -4.55
C PHE A 275 -9.26 23.49 -3.60
N VAL A 276 -8.29 24.07 -2.88
CA VAL A 276 -7.52 23.37 -1.84
C VAL A 276 -8.44 23.07 -0.66
N GLY A 277 -8.60 21.80 -0.31
CA GLY A 277 -9.50 21.32 0.74
C GLY A 277 -10.98 21.26 0.34
N ALA A 278 -11.31 21.56 -0.93
CA ALA A 278 -12.71 21.53 -1.39
C ALA A 278 -13.23 20.13 -1.73
N GLU A 279 -12.41 19.08 -1.64
CA GLU A 279 -12.80 17.68 -1.80
C GLU A 279 -13.58 17.39 -3.11
N GLY A 280 -13.23 18.11 -4.20
CA GLY A 280 -13.91 17.96 -5.49
C GLY A 280 -15.32 18.56 -5.54
N THR A 281 -15.78 19.29 -4.53
CA THR A 281 -17.13 19.87 -4.48
C THR A 281 -17.29 21.12 -5.35
N LEU A 282 -16.20 21.81 -5.71
CA LEU A 282 -16.24 23.06 -6.49
C LEU A 282 -15.85 22.86 -7.98
N GLY A 283 -15.23 21.77 -8.32
CA GLY A 283 -14.77 21.46 -9.69
C GLY A 283 -13.82 20.29 -9.71
N VAL A 284 -13.33 19.95 -10.91
CA VAL A 284 -12.39 18.85 -11.16
C VAL A 284 -11.05 19.42 -11.59
N ILE A 285 -10.02 19.33 -10.74
CA ILE A 285 -8.66 19.77 -11.06
C ILE A 285 -8.07 18.81 -12.09
N VAL A 286 -7.51 19.35 -13.18
CA VAL A 286 -6.91 18.58 -14.28
C VAL A 286 -5.43 18.86 -14.52
N GLU A 287 -4.90 19.93 -13.94
CA GLU A 287 -3.47 20.27 -13.87
C GLU A 287 -3.23 21.18 -12.67
N ALA A 288 -2.07 21.07 -12.03
CA ALA A 288 -1.70 21.91 -10.89
C ALA A 288 -0.25 22.37 -11.01
N GLU A 289 0.01 23.67 -10.81
CA GLU A 289 1.32 24.20 -10.54
C GLU A 289 1.54 24.32 -9.03
N VAL A 290 2.64 23.72 -8.55
CA VAL A 290 3.02 23.72 -7.14
C VAL A 290 4.39 24.33 -6.93
N SER A 291 4.57 25.06 -5.84
CA SER A 291 5.89 25.52 -5.40
C SER A 291 6.61 24.45 -4.60
N LEU A 292 7.94 24.48 -4.67
CA LEU A 292 8.85 23.48 -4.12
C LEU A 292 9.73 24.09 -3.03
N VAL A 293 10.28 23.22 -2.18
CA VAL A 293 11.27 23.60 -1.17
C VAL A 293 12.57 22.83 -1.36
N THR A 294 13.64 23.34 -0.80
CA THR A 294 14.92 22.63 -0.77
C THR A 294 14.82 21.37 0.09
N LEU A 295 15.47 20.31 -0.37
CA LEU A 295 15.63 19.07 0.39
C LEU A 295 16.82 19.25 1.35
N PRO A 296 16.64 19.12 2.70
CA PRO A 296 17.76 19.18 3.63
C PRO A 296 18.82 18.12 3.32
N GLU A 297 20.10 18.48 3.39
CA GLU A 297 21.21 17.55 3.11
C GLU A 297 21.41 16.50 4.20
N GLU A 298 21.15 16.87 5.46
CA GLU A 298 21.33 15.99 6.62
C GLU A 298 20.23 16.26 7.66
N THR A 299 19.86 15.23 8.42
CA THR A 299 18.93 15.29 9.56
C THR A 299 19.49 14.57 10.77
N ALA A 300 18.93 14.85 11.95
CA ALA A 300 19.17 14.10 13.19
C ALA A 300 17.88 14.02 14.00
N LEU A 301 17.69 12.90 14.73
CA LEU A 301 16.53 12.68 15.58
C LEU A 301 16.94 12.50 17.04
N VAL A 302 16.06 12.90 17.94
CA VAL A 302 16.10 12.49 19.34
C VAL A 302 14.71 12.10 19.81
N LEU A 303 14.60 10.97 20.52
CA LEU A 303 13.36 10.47 21.10
C LEU A 303 13.42 10.55 22.63
N TYR A 304 12.59 11.38 23.23
CA TYR A 304 12.47 11.57 24.68
C TYR A 304 11.40 10.66 25.26
N CYS A 305 11.73 9.86 26.27
CA CYS A 305 10.84 8.91 26.91
C CYS A 305 10.30 9.45 28.23
N PHE A 306 8.97 9.39 28.40
CA PHE A 306 8.24 9.84 29.59
C PHE A 306 7.46 8.69 30.22
N ASP A 307 7.15 8.80 31.53
CA ASP A 307 6.33 7.83 32.26
C ASP A 307 4.86 8.27 32.44
N ASP A 308 4.48 9.39 31.80
CA ASP A 308 3.11 9.93 31.79
C ASP A 308 2.80 10.61 30.42
N LEU A 309 1.61 10.36 29.88
CA LEU A 309 1.18 10.90 28.57
C LEU A 309 0.92 12.42 28.66
N VAL A 310 0.28 12.89 29.73
CA VAL A 310 -0.07 14.32 29.89
C VAL A 310 1.20 15.15 30.06
N GLU A 311 2.18 14.69 30.87
CA GLU A 311 3.48 15.33 30.99
C GLU A 311 4.23 15.41 29.66
N THR A 312 4.09 14.39 28.81
CA THR A 312 4.63 14.42 27.44
C THR A 312 3.99 15.51 26.59
N MET A 313 2.66 15.70 26.71
CA MET A 313 1.94 16.77 26.01
C MET A 313 2.33 18.17 26.52
N GLU A 314 2.57 18.32 27.84
CA GLU A 314 3.05 19.58 28.43
C GLU A 314 4.44 19.96 27.89
N ALA A 315 5.25 18.99 27.48
CA ALA A 315 6.58 19.23 26.89
C ALA A 315 6.55 19.75 25.44
N VAL A 316 5.43 19.60 24.71
CA VAL A 316 5.33 19.99 23.31
C VAL A 316 5.52 21.49 23.05
N PRO A 317 4.84 22.42 23.76
CA PRO A 317 5.07 23.85 23.57
C PRO A 317 6.52 24.27 23.87
N GLU A 318 7.19 23.51 24.71
CA GLU A 318 8.57 23.76 25.07
C GLU A 318 9.53 23.27 24.00
N ALA A 319 9.21 22.14 23.34
CA ALA A 319 9.96 21.65 22.19
C ALA A 319 9.94 22.63 20.99
N LEU A 320 8.84 23.35 20.83
CA LEU A 320 8.67 24.37 19.79
C LEU A 320 9.48 25.67 20.03
N GLN A 321 10.20 25.78 21.16
CA GLN A 321 11.16 26.88 21.39
C GLN A 321 12.51 26.64 20.72
N PHE A 322 12.75 25.40 20.27
CA PHE A 322 13.96 25.02 19.54
C PHE A 322 13.68 25.04 18.01
N ASP A 323 14.72 25.12 17.23
CA ASP A 323 14.64 25.12 15.78
C ASP A 323 14.48 23.67 15.26
N VAL A 324 13.26 23.15 15.37
CA VAL A 324 12.92 21.74 15.01
C VAL A 324 12.18 21.64 13.68
N GLY A 325 12.47 20.59 12.90
CA GLY A 325 11.79 20.26 11.65
C GLY A 325 10.48 19.50 11.87
N ALA A 326 10.43 18.62 12.90
CA ALA A 326 9.24 17.87 13.29
C ALA A 326 9.19 17.64 14.80
N VAL A 327 7.97 17.53 15.35
CA VAL A 327 7.71 17.12 16.76
C VAL A 327 6.54 16.12 16.73
N GLU A 328 6.86 14.85 17.03
CA GLU A 328 5.94 13.72 16.91
C GLU A 328 5.76 12.99 18.23
N LEU A 329 4.58 12.42 18.48
CA LEU A 329 4.29 11.67 19.70
C LEU A 329 3.85 10.24 19.38
N MET A 330 4.24 9.30 20.27
CA MET A 330 3.80 7.90 20.30
C MET A 330 3.50 7.48 21.74
N ASP A 331 2.42 6.70 21.95
CA ASP A 331 2.05 6.18 23.28
C ASP A 331 2.49 4.71 23.50
N ASP A 332 2.25 4.19 24.73
CA ASP A 332 2.62 2.82 25.08
C ASP A 332 1.77 1.75 24.39
N GLU A 333 0.55 2.04 23.95
CA GLU A 333 -0.26 1.09 23.18
C GLU A 333 0.43 0.72 21.85
N VAL A 334 1.04 1.71 21.18
CA VAL A 334 1.85 1.48 19.97
C VAL A 334 3.06 0.59 20.29
N PHE A 335 3.77 0.83 21.39
CA PHE A 335 4.93 0.04 21.77
C PHE A 335 4.54 -1.40 22.14
N ASP A 336 3.45 -1.61 22.89
CA ASP A 336 2.95 -2.93 23.27
C ASP A 336 2.52 -3.76 22.08
N LEU A 337 1.82 -3.15 21.10
CA LEU A 337 1.44 -3.82 19.86
C LEU A 337 2.66 -4.14 18.99
N ALA A 338 3.62 -3.23 18.89
CA ALA A 338 4.84 -3.44 18.13
C ALA A 338 5.70 -4.56 18.72
N ALA A 339 5.81 -4.64 20.05
CA ALA A 339 6.50 -5.73 20.75
C ALA A 339 5.86 -7.11 20.47
N GLY A 340 4.56 -7.16 20.23
CA GLY A 340 3.82 -8.36 19.84
C GLY A 340 3.95 -8.75 18.37
N SER A 341 4.51 -7.89 17.53
CA SER A 341 4.63 -8.08 16.08
C SER A 341 5.97 -8.72 15.71
N THR A 342 5.95 -9.69 14.80
CA THR A 342 7.19 -10.32 14.29
C THR A 342 8.05 -9.33 13.50
N GLU A 343 7.45 -8.33 12.89
CA GLU A 343 8.12 -7.33 12.07
C GLU A 343 8.70 -6.19 12.90
N TYR A 344 7.91 -5.68 13.87
CA TYR A 344 8.25 -4.44 14.57
C TYR A 344 8.92 -4.65 15.94
N ALA A 345 8.94 -5.86 16.50
CA ALA A 345 9.50 -6.14 17.83
C ALA A 345 10.96 -5.67 17.99
N GLN A 346 11.77 -5.79 16.93
CA GLN A 346 13.17 -5.35 16.93
C GLN A 346 13.35 -3.85 17.13
N TYR A 347 12.40 -3.03 16.66
CA TYR A 347 12.45 -1.57 16.77
C TYR A 347 12.03 -1.07 18.18
N VAL A 348 11.24 -1.86 18.89
CA VAL A 348 10.83 -1.56 20.27
C VAL A 348 11.93 -1.88 21.27
N GLU A 349 12.89 -2.74 20.95
CA GLU A 349 14.00 -3.09 21.86
C GLU A 349 14.83 -1.88 22.32
N MET A 350 14.81 -0.77 21.53
CA MET A 350 15.47 0.47 21.91
C MET A 350 14.69 1.27 22.97
N ILE A 351 13.38 1.04 23.13
CA ILE A 351 12.51 1.80 24.05
C ILE A 351 12.69 1.28 25.48
N PRO A 352 13.02 2.15 26.46
CA PRO A 352 13.20 1.73 27.85
C PRO A 352 11.90 1.22 28.49
N GLU A 353 12.03 0.22 29.38
CA GLU A 353 10.89 -0.29 30.16
C GLU A 353 10.28 0.84 31.02
N GLY A 354 8.96 0.98 30.99
CA GLY A 354 8.21 1.99 31.73
C GLY A 354 7.89 3.25 30.95
N THR A 355 8.28 3.34 29.68
CA THR A 355 7.86 4.43 28.79
C THR A 355 6.36 4.36 28.57
N LYS A 356 5.65 5.45 28.89
CA LYS A 356 4.22 5.62 28.65
C LYS A 356 3.93 6.44 27.40
N ALA A 357 4.83 7.36 27.08
CA ALA A 357 4.79 8.08 25.82
C ALA A 357 6.21 8.53 25.46
N ALA A 358 6.42 8.77 24.17
CA ALA A 358 7.69 9.29 23.68
C ALA A 358 7.46 10.47 22.74
N LEU A 359 8.27 11.52 22.91
CA LEU A 359 8.29 12.72 22.08
C LEU A 359 9.52 12.70 21.19
N MET A 360 9.33 12.65 19.88
CA MET A 360 10.39 12.69 18.88
C MET A 360 10.58 14.12 18.36
N LEU A 361 11.82 14.59 18.36
CA LEU A 361 12.22 15.85 17.74
C LEU A 361 13.16 15.55 16.57
N GLU A 362 12.90 16.18 15.43
CA GLU A 362 13.79 16.16 14.27
C GLU A 362 14.45 17.51 14.06
N PHE A 363 15.75 17.48 13.80
CA PHE A 363 16.55 18.62 13.37
C PHE A 363 17.05 18.39 11.95
N ASP A 364 17.16 19.46 11.17
CA ASP A 364 17.72 19.41 9.84
C ASP A 364 18.80 20.48 9.61
N SER A 365 19.63 20.24 8.60
CA SER A 365 20.81 21.06 8.28
C SER A 365 20.50 22.48 7.79
N GLU A 366 19.24 22.78 7.47
CA GLU A 366 18.82 24.14 7.10
C GLU A 366 18.40 24.98 8.32
N LEU A 367 18.03 24.31 9.43
CA LEU A 367 17.61 24.95 10.67
C LEU A 367 18.76 25.07 11.68
N VAL A 368 19.65 24.07 11.76
CA VAL A 368 20.75 24.03 12.73
C VAL A 368 22.08 23.67 12.07
N ASP A 369 23.15 24.35 12.47
CA ASP A 369 24.52 24.11 11.97
C ASP A 369 25.24 22.93 12.64
N ASP A 370 24.83 22.52 13.87
CA ASP A 370 25.50 21.48 14.68
C ASP A 370 24.46 20.65 15.45
N PHE A 371 24.19 19.46 14.97
CA PHE A 371 23.21 18.55 15.59
C PHE A 371 23.61 18.07 17.00
N GLU A 372 24.92 17.88 17.25
CA GLU A 372 25.38 17.48 18.62
C GLU A 372 25.11 18.59 19.64
N GLU A 373 25.30 19.87 19.25
CA GLU A 373 25.01 21.03 20.11
C GLU A 373 23.50 21.18 20.34
N ALA A 374 22.68 21.08 19.28
CA ALA A 374 21.22 21.18 19.36
C ALA A 374 20.60 20.07 20.23
N ILE A 375 21.01 18.82 20.03
CA ILE A 375 20.53 17.68 20.82
C ILE A 375 21.05 17.77 22.29
N ALA A 376 22.25 18.22 22.48
CA ALA A 376 22.77 18.43 23.87
C ALA A 376 21.97 19.51 24.61
N GLU A 377 21.55 20.59 23.94
CA GLU A 377 20.72 21.65 24.54
C GLU A 377 19.34 21.13 24.92
N THR A 378 18.70 20.37 24.04
CA THR A 378 17.39 19.75 24.30
C THR A 378 17.47 18.62 25.35
N ASN A 379 18.56 17.84 25.39
CA ASN A 379 18.82 16.88 26.48
C ASN A 379 18.96 17.56 27.87
N ASP A 380 19.68 18.69 27.94
CA ASP A 380 19.78 19.48 29.19
C ASP A 380 18.41 19.99 29.62
N TYR A 381 17.56 20.35 28.66
CA TYR A 381 16.22 20.85 28.94
C TYR A 381 15.25 19.73 29.37
N PHE A 382 15.07 18.66 28.58
CA PHE A 382 14.04 17.66 28.82
C PHE A 382 14.44 16.56 29.78
N VAL A 383 15.73 16.15 29.82
CA VAL A 383 16.20 15.07 30.72
C VAL A 383 16.80 15.59 31.99
N GLU A 384 17.71 16.58 31.91
CA GLU A 384 18.41 17.06 33.12
C GLU A 384 17.53 18.00 33.98
N ASN A 385 16.67 18.79 33.36
CA ASN A 385 15.80 19.80 34.00
C ASN A 385 14.31 19.57 33.81
N GLY A 386 13.89 18.66 32.96
CA GLY A 386 12.49 18.30 32.64
C GLY A 386 12.09 16.93 33.19
N ASP A 387 11.00 16.40 32.68
CA ASP A 387 10.32 15.18 33.16
C ASP A 387 10.65 13.93 32.31
N ALA A 388 11.37 14.08 31.19
CA ALA A 388 11.83 12.93 30.41
C ALA A 388 12.91 12.15 31.19
N PHE A 389 12.72 10.85 31.33
CA PHE A 389 13.67 10.02 32.10
C PHE A 389 14.77 9.41 31.21
N HIS A 390 14.65 9.46 29.88
CA HIS A 390 15.62 8.93 28.92
C HIS A 390 15.53 9.63 27.56
N ALA A 391 16.67 9.66 26.84
CA ALA A 391 16.75 10.14 25.45
C ALA A 391 17.45 9.10 24.58
N ILE A 392 16.95 8.90 23.36
CA ILE A 392 17.53 8.05 22.32
C ILE A 392 17.93 8.96 21.17
N GLU A 393 19.23 9.06 20.89
CA GLU A 393 19.79 9.95 19.87
C GLU A 393 20.07 9.15 18.59
N ALA A 394 19.69 9.65 17.42
CA ALA A 394 19.88 9.02 16.12
C ALA A 394 20.49 10.02 15.12
N TYR A 395 21.77 9.81 14.81
CA TYR A 395 22.54 10.66 13.90
C TYR A 395 22.76 10.00 12.51
N THR A 396 22.57 8.69 12.40
CA THR A 396 22.73 7.98 11.12
C THR A 396 21.38 7.75 10.48
N GLU A 397 21.34 7.73 9.14
CA GLU A 397 20.13 7.41 8.39
C GLU A 397 19.48 6.09 8.83
N ALA A 398 20.28 5.07 9.16
CA ALA A 398 19.77 3.78 9.60
C ALA A 398 19.06 3.87 10.96
N ASP A 399 19.66 4.56 11.96
CA ASP A 399 19.07 4.72 13.29
C ASP A 399 17.78 5.56 13.22
N GLN A 400 17.76 6.60 12.38
CA GLN A 400 16.60 7.44 12.14
C GLN A 400 15.49 6.64 11.46
N ALA A 401 15.81 5.82 10.45
CA ALA A 401 14.86 4.98 9.75
C ALA A 401 14.15 3.99 10.71
N ASP A 402 14.84 3.46 11.72
CA ASP A 402 14.27 2.56 12.71
C ASP A 402 13.22 3.27 13.59
N ILE A 403 13.51 4.51 14.03
CA ILE A 403 12.55 5.34 14.79
C ILE A 403 11.33 5.70 13.91
N TRP A 404 11.55 6.14 12.67
CA TRP A 404 10.46 6.44 11.73
C TRP A 404 9.62 5.22 11.39
N LYS A 405 10.22 4.02 11.27
CA LYS A 405 9.47 2.77 11.06
C LYS A 405 8.54 2.48 12.23
N LEU A 406 9.02 2.65 13.47
CA LEU A 406 8.19 2.48 14.66
C LEU A 406 7.03 3.49 14.68
N ARG A 407 7.28 4.77 14.37
CA ARG A 407 6.25 5.81 14.29
C ARG A 407 5.20 5.50 13.21
N LYS A 408 5.63 5.06 12.03
CA LYS A 408 4.74 4.70 10.92
C LYS A 408 3.98 3.40 11.16
N ALA A 409 4.45 2.52 12.06
CA ALA A 409 3.80 1.25 12.40
C ALA A 409 2.52 1.40 13.24
N ALA A 410 2.29 2.56 13.88
CA ALA A 410 1.16 2.77 14.79
C ALA A 410 -0.20 2.41 14.16
N ILE A 411 -0.56 3.00 13.03
CA ILE A 411 -1.84 2.73 12.35
C ILE A 411 -1.99 1.28 11.91
N PRO A 412 -1.00 0.67 11.23
CA PRO A 412 -1.05 -0.74 10.86
C PRO A 412 -1.31 -1.69 12.03
N LEU A 413 -0.57 -1.55 13.10
CA LEU A 413 -0.65 -2.41 14.28
C LEU A 413 -2.03 -2.32 14.94
N LEU A 414 -2.52 -1.11 15.12
CA LEU A 414 -3.83 -0.84 15.69
C LEU A 414 -4.97 -1.44 14.86
N MET A 415 -4.95 -1.28 13.55
CA MET A 415 -5.97 -1.85 12.65
C MET A 415 -5.90 -3.38 12.52
N GLY A 416 -4.75 -3.97 12.81
CA GLY A 416 -4.53 -5.43 12.82
C GLY A 416 -5.09 -6.14 14.07
N MET A 417 -5.68 -5.46 15.05
CA MET A 417 -6.24 -6.07 16.27
C MET A 417 -7.28 -7.14 15.94
N LYS A 418 -7.28 -8.26 16.70
CA LYS A 418 -8.28 -9.34 16.56
C LYS A 418 -9.64 -8.90 17.11
N GLY A 419 -10.73 -9.37 16.49
CA GLY A 419 -12.10 -9.09 16.89
C GLY A 419 -12.75 -7.93 16.14
N ASP A 420 -14.03 -7.65 16.43
CA ASP A 420 -14.83 -6.62 15.75
C ASP A 420 -14.56 -5.19 16.23
N PRO A 421 -14.27 -4.92 17.52
CA PRO A 421 -13.87 -3.57 17.95
C PRO A 421 -12.55 -3.17 17.29
N LYS A 422 -12.53 -1.97 16.66
CA LYS A 422 -11.38 -1.42 15.95
C LYS A 422 -11.22 0.07 16.25
N PRO A 423 -10.00 0.61 16.18
CA PRO A 423 -9.72 2.04 16.29
C PRO A 423 -10.01 2.76 14.97
N TYR A 424 -11.29 2.99 14.69
CA TYR A 424 -11.73 3.58 13.42
C TYR A 424 -11.41 5.08 13.31
N PRO A 425 -11.05 5.57 12.09
CA PRO A 425 -10.86 7.00 11.84
C PRO A 425 -12.22 7.69 11.63
N PHE A 426 -12.64 8.59 12.56
CA PHE A 426 -13.84 9.40 12.40
C PHE A 426 -13.72 10.82 13.01
N ILE A 427 -13.15 10.98 14.19
CA ILE A 427 -12.89 12.28 14.84
C ILE A 427 -11.43 12.41 15.32
N GLU A 428 -10.58 11.54 14.85
CA GLU A 428 -9.20 11.37 15.32
C GLU A 428 -8.23 12.47 14.90
N ASP A 429 -8.63 13.40 13.99
CA ASP A 429 -7.76 14.36 13.33
C ASP A 429 -7.97 15.80 13.81
N ALA A 430 -8.51 15.96 15.03
CA ALA A 430 -8.71 17.26 15.62
C ALA A 430 -7.37 17.96 15.90
N THR A 431 -7.35 19.26 15.66
CA THR A 431 -6.18 20.11 15.91
C THR A 431 -6.54 21.21 16.91
N VAL A 432 -5.73 21.38 17.95
CA VAL A 432 -5.80 22.46 18.93
C VAL A 432 -4.49 23.21 19.02
N PRO A 433 -4.41 24.43 19.53
CA PRO A 433 -3.12 25.08 19.80
C PRO A 433 -2.22 24.18 20.65
N PRO A 434 -0.91 24.08 20.36
CA PRO A 434 0.00 23.21 21.14
C PRO A 434 -0.03 23.46 22.65
N GLU A 435 -0.34 24.67 23.07
CA GLU A 435 -0.47 25.06 24.47
C GLU A 435 -1.69 24.45 25.16
N GLU A 436 -2.72 24.06 24.39
CA GLU A 436 -3.97 23.48 24.89
C GLU A 436 -3.94 21.93 24.89
N LEU A 437 -2.93 21.30 24.28
CA LEU A 437 -2.85 19.85 24.05
C LEU A 437 -3.04 19.03 25.32
N ALA A 438 -2.36 19.38 26.39
CA ALA A 438 -2.41 18.60 27.64
C ALA A 438 -3.81 18.62 28.28
N GLU A 439 -4.44 19.81 28.36
CA GLU A 439 -5.80 19.95 28.89
C GLU A 439 -6.83 19.30 27.99
N TYR A 440 -6.71 19.47 26.66
CA TYR A 440 -7.57 18.83 25.67
C TYR A 440 -7.52 17.28 25.75
N VAL A 441 -6.32 16.69 25.83
CA VAL A 441 -6.17 15.21 25.92
C VAL A 441 -6.77 14.70 27.23
N PHE A 442 -6.53 15.41 28.34
CA PHE A 442 -7.11 15.04 29.63
C PHE A 442 -8.65 15.04 29.60
N GLU A 443 -9.28 16.10 29.04
CA GLU A 443 -10.74 16.17 28.90
C GLU A 443 -11.28 15.17 27.87
N PHE A 444 -10.51 14.87 26.82
CA PHE A 444 -10.89 13.83 25.85
C PHE A 444 -10.93 12.43 26.51
N GLU A 445 -9.98 12.12 27.40
CA GLU A 445 -10.01 10.87 28.16
C GLU A 445 -11.27 10.78 29.05
N GLU A 446 -11.71 11.89 29.67
CA GLU A 446 -12.98 11.91 30.42
C GLU A 446 -14.19 11.61 29.51
N VAL A 447 -14.21 12.13 28.27
CA VAL A 447 -15.25 11.78 27.27
C VAL A 447 -15.23 10.28 26.96
N LEU A 448 -14.06 9.67 26.75
CA LEU A 448 -13.96 8.24 26.48
C LEU A 448 -14.42 7.38 27.67
N GLU A 449 -14.03 7.75 28.90
CA GLU A 449 -14.47 7.06 30.11
C GLU A 449 -15.99 7.11 30.29
N ASP A 450 -16.62 8.25 30.03
CA ASP A 450 -18.09 8.43 30.11
C ASP A 450 -18.82 7.56 29.08
N HIS A 451 -18.22 7.31 27.91
CA HIS A 451 -18.75 6.39 26.88
C HIS A 451 -18.31 4.93 27.08
N GLY A 452 -17.46 4.65 28.07
CA GLY A 452 -16.98 3.29 28.41
C GLY A 452 -16.14 2.67 27.29
N THR A 453 -15.24 3.44 26.69
CA THR A 453 -14.26 3.01 25.69
C THR A 453 -12.88 3.56 26.00
N SER A 454 -11.89 3.18 25.21
CA SER A 454 -10.51 3.68 25.25
C SER A 454 -10.07 4.04 23.83
N ALA A 455 -8.94 4.70 23.69
CA ALA A 455 -8.36 5.05 22.41
C ALA A 455 -6.86 4.78 22.38
N ALA A 456 -6.27 4.75 21.18
CA ALA A 456 -4.84 4.84 20.95
C ALA A 456 -4.46 6.27 20.56
N TYR A 457 -3.27 6.72 20.95
CA TYR A 457 -2.80 8.09 20.77
C TYR A 457 -1.51 8.14 19.98
N PHE A 458 -1.52 8.89 18.91
CA PHE A 458 -0.32 9.35 18.22
C PHE A 458 -0.60 10.73 17.62
N ALA A 459 0.45 11.55 17.43
CA ALA A 459 0.21 12.94 17.07
C ALA A 459 1.34 13.54 16.24
N HIS A 460 0.96 14.47 15.34
CA HIS A 460 1.83 15.53 14.86
C HIS A 460 1.83 16.66 15.92
N ALA A 461 2.48 16.38 17.04
CA ALA A 461 2.32 17.17 18.25
C ALA A 461 2.75 18.64 18.08
N GLY A 462 3.82 18.89 17.30
CA GLY A 462 4.32 20.24 17.04
C GLY A 462 3.33 21.16 16.31
N SER A 463 2.38 20.61 15.58
CA SER A 463 1.29 21.37 14.95
C SER A 463 -0.03 21.33 15.73
N GLY A 464 -0.07 20.61 16.84
CA GLY A 464 -1.28 20.43 17.66
C GLY A 464 -2.30 19.44 17.10
N THR A 465 -1.93 18.65 16.07
CA THR A 465 -2.83 17.66 15.45
C THR A 465 -2.67 16.30 16.14
N LEU A 466 -3.79 15.79 16.63
CA LEU A 466 -3.89 14.56 17.39
C LEU A 466 -4.61 13.47 16.59
N HIS A 467 -4.05 12.27 16.61
CA HIS A 467 -4.75 11.09 16.07
C HIS A 467 -5.22 10.20 17.23
N ILE A 468 -6.35 10.57 17.82
CA ILE A 468 -6.99 9.83 18.91
C ILE A 468 -8.06 8.93 18.30
N ARG A 469 -7.86 7.61 18.36
CA ARG A 469 -8.74 6.63 17.71
C ARG A 469 -9.52 5.80 18.73
N PRO A 470 -10.78 6.16 19.03
CA PRO A 470 -11.63 5.38 19.93
C PRO A 470 -11.90 3.98 19.39
N ILE A 471 -11.82 2.97 20.26
CA ILE A 471 -12.01 1.56 19.91
C ILE A 471 -13.51 1.23 20.00
N LEU A 472 -14.15 1.03 18.85
CA LEU A 472 -15.59 0.81 18.72
C LEU A 472 -15.91 -0.40 17.85
N ASN A 473 -17.06 -1.03 18.09
CA ASN A 473 -17.65 -2.02 17.20
C ASN A 473 -18.73 -1.39 16.32
N LEU A 474 -18.46 -1.15 15.05
CA LEU A 474 -19.43 -0.57 14.11
C LEU A 474 -20.34 -1.60 13.45
N LYS A 475 -20.27 -2.88 13.85
CA LYS A 475 -21.19 -3.92 13.41
C LYS A 475 -22.43 -4.04 14.32
N ASP A 476 -22.62 -3.13 15.29
CA ASP A 476 -23.80 -3.07 16.15
C ASP A 476 -24.28 -1.64 16.36
N ASP A 477 -25.60 -1.48 16.64
CA ASP A 477 -26.24 -0.18 16.84
C ASP A 477 -25.61 0.61 18.00
N GLU A 478 -25.17 -0.05 19.08
CA GLU A 478 -24.60 0.63 20.26
C GLU A 478 -23.26 1.29 19.90
N GLY A 479 -22.41 0.60 19.13
CA GLY A 479 -21.12 1.15 18.68
C GLY A 479 -21.29 2.33 17.74
N ILE A 480 -22.28 2.27 16.82
CA ILE A 480 -22.59 3.36 15.88
C ILE A 480 -23.12 4.60 16.63
N GLU A 481 -24.03 4.41 17.57
CA GLU A 481 -24.54 5.53 18.38
C GLU A 481 -23.44 6.11 19.28
N LYS A 482 -22.54 5.28 19.83
CA LYS A 482 -21.37 5.77 20.58
C LYS A 482 -20.44 6.60 19.69
N MET A 483 -20.19 6.15 18.47
CA MET A 483 -19.37 6.90 17.51
C MET A 483 -19.91 8.33 17.33
N HIS A 484 -21.21 8.47 17.04
CA HIS A 484 -21.84 9.76 16.85
C HIS A 484 -21.81 10.61 18.14
N SER A 485 -22.18 10.03 19.30
CA SER A 485 -22.19 10.75 20.57
C SER A 485 -20.79 11.22 21.00
N ILE A 486 -19.76 10.41 20.81
CA ILE A 486 -18.36 10.82 21.06
C ILE A 486 -18.00 11.98 20.12
N THR A 487 -18.39 11.91 18.85
CA THR A 487 -18.11 13.01 17.89
C THR A 487 -18.81 14.30 18.29
N GLU A 488 -20.07 14.24 18.77
CA GLU A 488 -20.78 15.41 19.27
C GLU A 488 -20.04 16.06 20.45
N ASP A 489 -19.63 15.26 21.45
CA ASP A 489 -18.94 15.76 22.63
C ASP A 489 -17.53 16.30 22.29
N VAL A 490 -16.79 15.58 21.43
CA VAL A 490 -15.44 15.98 21.02
C VAL A 490 -15.44 17.23 20.14
N THR A 491 -16.44 17.39 19.25
CA THR A 491 -16.53 18.63 18.44
C THR A 491 -16.83 19.86 19.31
N ASP A 492 -17.62 19.71 20.38
CA ASP A 492 -17.82 20.80 21.34
C ASP A 492 -16.50 21.09 22.11
N LEU A 493 -15.79 20.03 22.55
CA LEU A 493 -14.51 20.15 23.25
C LEU A 493 -13.42 20.83 22.38
N VAL A 494 -13.29 20.44 21.12
CA VAL A 494 -12.36 21.07 20.16
C VAL A 494 -12.58 22.57 20.05
N LEU A 495 -13.87 23.01 19.96
CA LEU A 495 -14.19 24.42 19.86
C LEU A 495 -13.93 25.17 21.17
N ASP A 496 -14.11 24.55 22.33
CA ASP A 496 -13.77 25.13 23.64
C ASP A 496 -12.26 25.36 23.77
N HIS A 497 -11.43 24.53 23.10
CA HIS A 497 -9.96 24.66 23.02
C HIS A 497 -9.48 25.40 21.74
N TYR A 498 -10.32 26.22 21.10
CA TYR A 498 -9.96 27.03 19.94
C TYR A 498 -9.46 26.23 18.72
N GLY A 499 -9.91 24.99 18.61
CA GLY A 499 -9.42 24.01 17.61
C GLY A 499 -10.19 23.97 16.30
N SER A 500 -9.76 23.04 15.45
CA SER A 500 -10.38 22.64 14.19
C SER A 500 -10.73 21.14 14.21
N PHE A 501 -11.82 20.76 13.56
CA PHE A 501 -12.28 19.35 13.51
C PHE A 501 -11.34 18.46 12.70
N SER A 502 -10.59 19.04 11.78
CA SER A 502 -9.62 18.35 10.95
C SER A 502 -8.37 19.19 10.74
N GLY A 503 -7.20 18.57 10.98
CA GLY A 503 -5.90 19.14 10.71
C GLY A 503 -5.33 18.79 9.34
N GLU A 504 -5.68 17.60 8.79
CA GLU A 504 -5.14 17.13 7.51
C GLU A 504 -6.07 16.20 6.72
N HIS A 505 -6.97 15.45 7.39
CA HIS A 505 -7.77 14.43 6.71
C HIS A 505 -8.96 14.99 5.93
N GLY A 506 -9.38 16.24 6.19
CA GLY A 506 -10.55 16.88 5.59
C GLY A 506 -11.87 16.50 6.28
N ASP A 507 -12.97 17.03 5.77
CA ASP A 507 -14.29 16.80 6.34
C ASP A 507 -14.89 15.45 5.91
N GLY A 508 -15.01 15.21 4.62
CA GLY A 508 -15.63 14.03 4.05
C GLY A 508 -17.03 13.76 4.60
N MET A 509 -17.44 12.51 4.59
CA MET A 509 -18.69 12.05 5.21
C MET A 509 -18.60 12.05 6.74
N ALA A 510 -17.39 12.02 7.31
CA ALA A 510 -17.17 11.87 8.74
C ALA A 510 -17.47 13.17 9.53
N ARG A 511 -17.19 14.34 8.96
CA ARG A 511 -17.18 15.61 9.72
C ARG A 511 -18.10 16.69 9.14
N THR A 512 -18.52 16.59 7.88
CA THR A 512 -19.38 17.58 7.23
C THR A 512 -20.63 17.92 8.06
N GLU A 513 -21.24 16.93 8.72
CA GLU A 513 -22.41 17.13 9.61
C GLU A 513 -22.17 18.21 10.68
N PHE A 514 -20.94 18.30 11.19
CA PHE A 514 -20.57 19.16 12.32
C PHE A 514 -20.06 20.55 11.91
N ASN A 515 -19.75 20.79 10.63
CA ASN A 515 -19.23 22.08 10.15
C ASN A 515 -20.09 23.31 10.55
N PRO A 516 -21.44 23.25 10.61
CA PRO A 516 -22.23 24.37 11.10
C PRO A 516 -21.91 24.79 12.54
N LYS A 517 -21.44 23.86 13.42
CA LYS A 517 -21.02 24.21 14.78
C LYS A 517 -19.80 25.13 14.75
N MET A 518 -18.82 24.85 13.87
CA MET A 518 -17.56 25.57 13.76
C MET A 518 -17.78 26.97 13.16
N TYR A 519 -18.53 27.06 12.06
CA TYR A 519 -18.66 28.29 11.28
C TYR A 519 -19.86 29.16 11.63
N GLY A 520 -20.89 28.57 12.26
CA GLY A 520 -22.13 29.27 12.57
C GLY A 520 -23.00 29.60 11.34
N ASP A 521 -24.19 30.10 11.58
CA ASP A 521 -25.24 30.28 10.55
C ASP A 521 -24.84 31.21 9.40
N GLU A 522 -24.05 32.25 9.66
CA GLU A 522 -23.68 33.27 8.64
C GLU A 522 -22.69 32.70 7.63
N LEU A 523 -21.55 32.14 8.08
CA LEU A 523 -20.55 31.53 7.17
C LEU A 523 -21.09 30.25 6.55
N TRP A 524 -21.88 29.47 7.28
CA TRP A 524 -22.55 28.29 6.71
C TRP A 524 -23.46 28.65 5.52
N THR A 525 -24.17 29.78 5.61
CA THR A 525 -24.96 30.29 4.49
C THR A 525 -24.07 30.75 3.34
N ALA A 526 -22.95 31.41 3.64
CA ALA A 526 -21.96 31.81 2.63
C ALA A 526 -21.34 30.59 1.92
N PHE A 527 -21.05 29.48 2.62
CA PHE A 527 -20.57 28.24 2.00
C PHE A 527 -21.60 27.63 1.05
N LYS A 528 -22.88 27.59 1.44
CA LYS A 528 -23.95 27.13 0.54
C LYS A 528 -24.11 28.04 -0.69
N GLU A 529 -23.98 29.36 -0.53
CA GLU A 529 -24.00 30.30 -1.64
C GLU A 529 -22.78 30.13 -2.56
N LEU A 530 -21.59 29.98 -1.99
CA LEU A 530 -20.37 29.69 -2.73
C LEU A 530 -20.49 28.41 -3.57
N LYS A 531 -20.85 27.29 -2.92
CA LYS A 531 -21.07 26.00 -3.58
C LYS A 531 -22.09 26.11 -4.72
N THR A 532 -23.21 26.80 -4.47
CA THR A 532 -24.26 26.98 -5.48
C THR A 532 -23.81 27.88 -6.65
N THR A 533 -22.87 28.79 -6.42
CA THR A 533 -22.29 29.63 -7.48
C THR A 533 -21.38 28.80 -8.38
N PHE A 534 -20.52 27.95 -7.81
CA PHE A 534 -19.64 27.04 -8.58
C PHE A 534 -20.41 25.92 -9.25
N ASP A 535 -21.44 25.41 -8.61
CA ASP A 535 -22.18 24.23 -9.01
C ASP A 535 -23.69 24.42 -8.73
N PRO A 536 -24.41 25.09 -9.63
CA PRO A 536 -25.82 25.44 -9.42
C PRO A 536 -26.75 24.24 -9.24
N GLU A 537 -26.40 23.09 -9.81
CA GLU A 537 -27.17 21.85 -9.75
C GLU A 537 -26.66 20.89 -8.66
N TRP A 538 -25.65 21.29 -7.89
CA TRP A 538 -25.00 20.45 -6.84
C TRP A 538 -24.63 19.06 -7.35
N GLN A 539 -23.94 18.99 -8.50
CA GLN A 539 -23.52 17.75 -9.11
C GLN A 539 -22.12 17.32 -8.68
N MET A 540 -21.25 18.30 -8.34
CA MET A 540 -19.88 18.04 -7.92
C MET A 540 -19.87 17.57 -6.49
N HIS A 541 -19.74 16.28 -6.27
CA HIS A 541 -19.61 15.62 -4.96
C HIS A 541 -20.56 16.17 -3.89
N PRO A 542 -21.89 16.08 -4.08
CA PRO A 542 -22.87 16.74 -3.22
C PRO A 542 -22.93 16.13 -1.81
N GLY A 543 -23.00 16.99 -0.79
CA GLY A 543 -23.17 16.59 0.61
C GLY A 543 -21.85 16.40 1.38
N ASN A 544 -20.69 16.65 0.74
CA ASN A 544 -19.39 16.76 1.42
C ASN A 544 -18.97 18.22 1.53
N VAL A 545 -18.21 18.55 2.57
CA VAL A 545 -17.79 19.90 2.99
C VAL A 545 -18.97 20.78 3.39
N VAL A 546 -20.01 20.82 2.57
CA VAL A 546 -21.25 21.59 2.83
C VAL A 546 -22.48 20.80 2.39
N TYR A 547 -23.57 20.94 3.12
CA TYR A 547 -24.87 20.34 2.80
C TYR A 547 -26.02 21.34 2.92
N ARG A 548 -27.15 21.01 2.30
CA ARG A 548 -28.40 21.78 2.34
C ARG A 548 -29.33 21.27 3.46
N ASP A 549 -30.04 22.16 4.13
CA ASP A 549 -30.99 21.79 5.20
C ASP A 549 -32.28 21.14 4.66
N GLY A 550 -32.57 21.35 3.38
CA GLY A 550 -33.73 20.79 2.70
C GLY A 550 -33.85 21.24 1.25
N PRO A 551 -34.77 20.65 0.47
CA PRO A 551 -34.97 20.98 -0.95
C PRO A 551 -35.32 22.45 -1.21
N GLU A 552 -35.83 23.17 -0.20
CA GLU A 552 -36.17 24.61 -0.29
C GLU A 552 -35.02 25.55 0.06
N ASP A 553 -33.85 25.00 0.45
CA ASP A 553 -32.62 25.76 0.76
C ASP A 553 -31.92 26.25 -0.52
N ILE A 554 -30.89 27.06 -0.38
CA ILE A 554 -30.06 27.57 -1.49
C ILE A 554 -29.58 26.38 -2.34
N GLY A 555 -29.82 26.43 -3.65
CA GLY A 555 -29.44 25.38 -4.60
C GLY A 555 -30.59 24.89 -5.48
N PRO A 556 -30.49 23.67 -6.08
CA PRO A 556 -31.51 23.17 -7.00
C PRO A 556 -32.80 22.75 -6.30
N ASP A 557 -33.94 22.75 -7.04
CA ASP A 557 -35.24 22.21 -6.57
C ASP A 557 -35.21 20.65 -6.61
N SER A 558 -34.33 20.06 -5.77
CA SER A 558 -34.13 18.61 -5.65
C SER A 558 -33.60 18.25 -4.25
N ASP A 559 -33.58 16.96 -3.92
CA ASP A 559 -33.00 16.46 -2.66
C ASP A 559 -31.45 16.30 -2.72
N ARG A 560 -30.79 16.72 -3.80
CA ARG A 560 -29.34 16.57 -3.98
C ARG A 560 -28.57 17.43 -2.98
N GLY A 561 -27.61 16.82 -2.26
CA GLY A 561 -26.84 17.48 -1.22
C GLY A 561 -27.64 17.89 0.02
N VAL A 562 -28.81 17.31 0.25
CA VAL A 562 -29.63 17.56 1.44
C VAL A 562 -29.25 16.63 2.57
N GLY A 563 -28.84 17.22 3.70
CA GLY A 563 -28.43 16.51 4.91
C GLY A 563 -27.01 15.94 4.82
N ALA A 564 -26.44 15.73 5.98
CA ALA A 564 -25.25 14.93 6.21
C ALA A 564 -25.47 14.20 7.55
N ASP A 565 -25.17 12.92 7.61
CA ASP A 565 -25.22 12.09 8.82
C ASP A 565 -24.04 11.11 8.76
N MET A 566 -23.09 11.25 9.68
CA MET A 566 -21.90 10.43 9.72
C MET A 566 -22.17 8.93 9.92
N ARG A 567 -23.39 8.54 10.29
CA ARG A 567 -23.82 7.15 10.47
C ARG A 567 -24.33 6.51 9.18
N GLU A 568 -24.53 7.30 8.10
CA GLU A 568 -24.94 6.76 6.80
C GLU A 568 -23.76 6.22 6.02
N ASN A 569 -24.01 5.26 5.15
CA ASN A 569 -23.02 4.65 4.25
C ASN A 569 -21.80 4.01 4.96
N LEU A 570 -21.97 3.55 6.19
CA LEU A 570 -20.90 2.83 6.89
C LEU A 570 -20.57 1.51 6.18
N ARG A 571 -19.26 1.19 6.04
CA ARG A 571 -18.78 -0.09 5.47
C ARG A 571 -19.26 -1.28 6.29
N TYR A 572 -19.27 -1.13 7.60
CA TYR A 572 -19.80 -2.09 8.57
C TYR A 572 -20.91 -1.41 9.34
N GLY A 573 -22.14 -1.63 8.96
CA GLY A 573 -23.31 -1.17 9.68
C GLY A 573 -23.89 -2.27 10.57
N ALA A 574 -24.91 -1.94 11.39
CA ALA A 574 -25.57 -2.92 12.28
C ALA A 574 -26.23 -4.09 11.51
N ASP A 575 -26.56 -3.89 10.25
CA ASP A 575 -27.09 -4.93 9.36
C ASP A 575 -26.02 -5.75 8.64
N TYR A 576 -24.73 -5.40 8.81
CA TYR A 576 -23.63 -6.11 8.16
C TYR A 576 -23.54 -7.54 8.69
N GLN A 577 -23.47 -8.48 7.77
CA GLN A 577 -23.27 -9.89 8.07
C GLN A 577 -22.30 -10.49 7.05
N SER A 578 -21.33 -11.26 7.49
CA SER A 578 -20.49 -12.06 6.62
C SER A 578 -20.69 -13.54 6.85
N VAL A 579 -20.61 -14.29 5.76
CA VAL A 579 -20.67 -15.77 5.82
C VAL A 579 -19.26 -16.30 6.01
N GLU A 580 -19.04 -17.07 7.08
CA GLU A 580 -17.79 -17.80 7.26
C GLU A 580 -17.82 -19.08 6.44
N PRO A 581 -17.04 -19.21 5.34
CA PRO A 581 -17.02 -20.41 4.52
C PRO A 581 -16.37 -21.58 5.27
N GLN A 582 -16.72 -22.82 4.89
CA GLN A 582 -15.99 -23.99 5.36
C GLN A 582 -14.67 -24.08 4.61
N THR A 583 -13.57 -23.88 5.30
CA THR A 583 -12.23 -23.87 4.71
C THR A 583 -11.49 -25.20 4.87
N THR A 584 -10.58 -25.46 3.95
CA THR A 584 -9.64 -26.57 3.99
C THR A 584 -8.34 -26.16 4.69
N LEU A 585 -7.91 -24.93 4.50
CA LEU A 585 -6.81 -24.33 5.25
C LEU A 585 -7.29 -23.88 6.65
N ASP A 586 -6.37 -23.85 7.59
CA ASP A 586 -6.59 -23.31 8.92
C ASP A 586 -6.47 -21.77 8.89
N PHE A 587 -7.50 -21.08 9.36
CA PHE A 587 -7.58 -19.62 9.51
C PHE A 587 -7.78 -19.21 10.99
N GLU A 588 -7.52 -20.11 11.96
CA GLU A 588 -7.78 -19.81 13.38
C GLU A 588 -6.89 -18.67 13.88
N ASP A 589 -5.64 -18.64 13.43
CA ASP A 589 -4.70 -17.58 13.82
C ASP A 589 -5.10 -16.20 13.29
N GLU A 590 -5.72 -16.13 12.12
CA GLU A 590 -6.25 -14.90 11.53
C GLU A 590 -7.65 -14.53 12.05
N GLY A 591 -8.27 -15.37 12.87
CA GLY A 591 -9.63 -15.16 13.39
C GLY A 591 -10.75 -15.60 12.46
N GLY A 592 -10.46 -16.36 11.41
CA GLY A 592 -11.37 -16.87 10.39
C GLY A 592 -11.08 -16.30 9.00
N PHE A 593 -11.65 -16.97 7.99
CA PHE A 593 -11.54 -16.52 6.59
C PHE A 593 -12.13 -15.12 6.40
N SER A 594 -13.35 -14.91 6.89
CA SER A 594 -14.04 -13.62 6.76
C SER A 594 -13.27 -12.50 7.46
N HIS A 595 -12.70 -12.77 8.64
CA HIS A 595 -11.91 -11.80 9.36
C HIS A 595 -10.65 -11.38 8.59
N LEU A 596 -9.92 -12.35 7.99
CA LEU A 596 -8.75 -12.05 7.16
C LEU A 596 -9.09 -11.15 5.96
N VAL A 597 -10.25 -11.35 5.33
CA VAL A 597 -10.76 -10.47 4.25
C VAL A 597 -11.08 -9.07 4.78
N GLU A 598 -11.71 -8.97 5.94
CA GLU A 598 -12.16 -7.74 6.59
C GLU A 598 -10.99 -6.91 7.18
N LEU A 599 -9.77 -7.48 7.32
CA LEU A 599 -8.59 -6.72 7.70
C LEU A 599 -8.23 -5.60 6.70
N CYS A 600 -8.68 -5.72 5.44
CA CYS A 600 -8.44 -4.66 4.47
C CYS A 600 -9.20 -3.37 4.85
N ASN A 601 -8.46 -2.36 5.30
CA ASN A 601 -9.00 -1.05 5.67
C ASN A 601 -9.08 -0.05 4.50
N GLY A 602 -8.62 -0.43 3.29
CA GLY A 602 -8.67 0.44 2.12
C GLY A 602 -7.50 1.41 1.95
N CYS A 603 -6.45 1.35 2.78
CA CYS A 603 -5.35 2.33 2.83
C CYS A 603 -4.58 2.55 1.51
N GLY A 604 -4.71 1.65 0.54
CA GLY A 604 -4.07 1.79 -0.77
C GLY A 604 -2.58 1.45 -0.84
N THR A 605 -1.92 0.98 0.25
CA THR A 605 -0.51 0.58 0.22
C THR A 605 -0.17 -0.40 -0.92
N CYS A 606 -1.11 -1.24 -1.32
CA CYS A 606 -0.96 -2.15 -2.47
C CYS A 606 -1.02 -1.47 -3.85
N ARG A 607 -1.12 -0.16 -3.91
CA ARG A 607 -1.05 0.65 -5.13
C ARG A 607 0.29 1.35 -5.32
N GLN A 608 1.27 1.10 -4.48
CA GLN A 608 2.63 1.60 -4.71
C GLN A 608 3.25 1.01 -5.96
N THR A 609 3.99 1.81 -6.71
CA THR A 609 4.64 1.40 -7.97
C THR A 609 6.16 1.38 -7.89
N ASP A 610 6.77 2.14 -6.98
CA ASP A 610 8.21 2.40 -6.95
C ASP A 610 9.04 1.51 -6.03
N SER A 611 8.47 0.73 -5.14
CA SER A 611 9.26 0.08 -4.10
C SER A 611 9.10 -1.44 -4.03
N GLU A 612 9.84 -2.07 -3.13
CA GLU A 612 9.87 -3.50 -2.77
C GLU A 612 8.51 -4.18 -2.62
N VAL A 613 7.44 -3.45 -2.75
CA VAL A 613 6.14 -3.73 -2.22
C VAL A 613 5.33 -4.70 -3.04
N MET A 614 4.33 -5.28 -2.35
CA MET A 614 3.30 -6.14 -2.86
C MET A 614 2.54 -5.59 -4.07
N CYS A 615 1.82 -6.50 -4.66
CA CYS A 615 1.01 -6.42 -5.86
C CYS A 615 1.81 -6.13 -7.13
N PRO A 616 2.77 -7.05 -7.47
CA PRO A 616 3.47 -6.92 -8.74
C PRO A 616 2.53 -6.93 -9.95
N THR A 617 1.35 -7.53 -9.82
CA THR A 617 0.32 -7.50 -10.86
C THR A 617 -0.24 -6.09 -11.04
N TYR A 618 -0.49 -5.36 -9.94
CA TYR A 618 -0.92 -3.97 -10.02
C TYR A 618 0.16 -3.08 -10.62
N ARG A 619 1.41 -3.24 -10.20
CA ARG A 619 2.55 -2.49 -10.76
C ARG A 619 2.71 -2.65 -12.27
N ALA A 620 2.26 -3.79 -12.82
CA ALA A 620 2.30 -4.06 -14.26
C ALA A 620 1.03 -3.69 -15.01
N SER A 621 -0.14 -3.60 -14.35
CA SER A 621 -1.44 -3.39 -15.00
C SER A 621 -2.10 -2.06 -14.64
N GLU A 622 -1.78 -1.50 -13.47
CA GLU A 622 -2.40 -0.31 -12.88
C GLU A 622 -3.93 -0.40 -12.73
N GLU A 623 -4.45 -1.64 -12.63
CA GLU A 623 -5.88 -1.91 -12.46
C GLU A 623 -6.24 -2.13 -11.00
N GLU A 624 -7.25 -1.42 -10.48
CA GLU A 624 -7.70 -1.53 -9.08
C GLU A 624 -8.03 -2.98 -8.68
N ILE A 625 -8.68 -3.75 -9.55
CA ILE A 625 -9.03 -5.15 -9.31
C ILE A 625 -7.79 -6.03 -9.05
N GLN A 626 -6.62 -5.63 -9.55
CA GLN A 626 -5.37 -6.38 -9.40
C GLN A 626 -4.61 -6.04 -8.11
N THR A 627 -5.11 -5.12 -7.30
CA THR A 627 -4.55 -4.81 -5.98
C THR A 627 -5.01 -5.83 -4.92
N THR A 628 -4.30 -5.90 -3.79
CA THR A 628 -4.80 -6.63 -2.61
C THR A 628 -6.13 -6.04 -2.12
N ARG A 629 -6.25 -4.70 -2.12
CA ARG A 629 -7.47 -3.98 -1.76
C ARG A 629 -8.64 -4.33 -2.66
N GLY A 630 -8.45 -4.30 -3.97
CA GLY A 630 -9.49 -4.64 -4.95
C GLY A 630 -9.99 -6.07 -4.74
N ARG A 631 -9.08 -7.05 -4.63
CA ARG A 631 -9.43 -8.45 -4.36
C ARG A 631 -10.13 -8.64 -3.02
N ALA A 632 -9.67 -7.96 -1.96
CA ALA A 632 -10.32 -8.02 -0.65
C ALA A 632 -11.74 -7.41 -0.67
N ASN A 633 -11.93 -6.29 -1.38
CA ASN A 633 -13.25 -5.68 -1.56
C ASN A 633 -14.21 -6.61 -2.32
N MET A 634 -13.73 -7.25 -3.39
CA MET A 634 -14.52 -8.24 -4.13
C MET A 634 -14.89 -9.47 -3.28
N LEU A 635 -13.93 -9.99 -2.50
CA LEU A 635 -14.20 -11.10 -1.56
C LEU A 635 -15.19 -10.67 -0.48
N ARG A 636 -15.03 -9.48 0.10
CA ARG A 636 -15.94 -8.95 1.10
C ARG A 636 -17.35 -8.82 0.56
N ALA A 637 -17.52 -8.26 -0.65
CA ALA A 637 -18.81 -8.16 -1.31
C ALA A 637 -19.47 -9.52 -1.54
N ALA A 638 -18.68 -10.55 -1.90
CA ALA A 638 -19.19 -11.91 -2.08
C ALA A 638 -19.63 -12.55 -0.75
N ILE A 639 -18.84 -12.42 0.33
CA ILE A 639 -19.17 -13.03 1.63
C ILE A 639 -20.24 -12.24 2.41
N SER A 640 -20.45 -10.97 2.13
CA SER A 640 -21.48 -10.14 2.78
C SER A 640 -22.83 -10.18 2.07
N GLY A 641 -22.91 -10.78 0.89
CA GLY A 641 -24.15 -10.89 0.10
C GLY A 641 -24.44 -9.61 -0.72
N GLU A 642 -23.44 -8.76 -0.93
CA GLU A 642 -23.51 -7.63 -1.88
C GLU A 642 -23.41 -8.11 -3.33
N LEU A 643 -22.70 -9.21 -3.57
CA LEU A 643 -22.73 -10.00 -4.81
C LEU A 643 -23.56 -11.27 -4.58
N ASP A 644 -23.93 -11.95 -5.67
CA ASP A 644 -24.62 -13.23 -5.57
C ASP A 644 -23.77 -14.24 -4.77
N GLU A 645 -24.43 -15.05 -3.91
CA GLU A 645 -23.75 -15.97 -2.96
C GLU A 645 -22.80 -16.97 -3.68
N ASP A 646 -23.15 -17.37 -4.91
CA ASP A 646 -22.35 -18.31 -5.72
C ASP A 646 -21.28 -17.59 -6.55
N GLU A 647 -21.22 -16.23 -6.58
CA GLU A 647 -20.32 -15.46 -7.45
C GLU A 647 -18.86 -15.76 -7.16
N ILE A 648 -18.49 -15.95 -5.89
CA ILE A 648 -17.11 -16.27 -5.47
C ILE A 648 -16.54 -17.54 -6.14
N TYR A 649 -17.43 -18.43 -6.61
CA TYR A 649 -17.09 -19.70 -7.29
C TYR A 649 -17.37 -19.65 -8.78
N SER A 650 -17.71 -18.48 -9.33
CA SER A 650 -17.94 -18.32 -10.76
C SER A 650 -16.61 -18.31 -11.56
N ASP A 651 -16.67 -18.70 -12.85
CA ASP A 651 -15.54 -18.58 -13.77
C ASP A 651 -15.06 -17.13 -13.83
N ARG A 652 -16.00 -16.18 -13.87
CA ARG A 652 -15.72 -14.74 -13.90
C ARG A 652 -14.88 -14.31 -12.67
N PHE A 653 -15.31 -14.68 -11.47
CA PHE A 653 -14.59 -14.29 -10.25
C PHE A 653 -13.18 -14.89 -10.21
N GLN A 654 -13.03 -16.14 -10.68
CA GLN A 654 -11.71 -16.77 -10.75
C GLN A 654 -10.80 -16.05 -11.74
N GLU A 655 -11.27 -15.78 -12.96
CA GLU A 655 -10.47 -15.19 -14.05
C GLU A 655 -10.13 -13.72 -13.77
N GLU A 656 -11.09 -12.90 -13.33
CA GLU A 656 -10.90 -11.46 -13.19
C GLU A 656 -10.31 -11.06 -11.83
N VAL A 657 -10.71 -11.74 -10.75
CA VAL A 657 -10.31 -11.34 -9.38
C VAL A 657 -9.11 -12.14 -8.90
N MET A 658 -9.13 -13.48 -9.03
CA MET A 658 -8.16 -14.35 -8.38
C MET A 658 -6.98 -14.77 -9.25
N ASP A 659 -7.18 -15.10 -10.52
CA ASP A 659 -6.15 -15.77 -11.31
C ASP A 659 -4.91 -14.92 -11.55
N LEU A 660 -5.05 -13.61 -11.69
CA LEU A 660 -3.90 -12.71 -11.88
C LEU A 660 -3.09 -12.45 -10.60
N CYS A 661 -3.53 -12.91 -9.43
CA CYS A 661 -2.68 -12.91 -8.26
C CYS A 661 -1.57 -13.95 -8.42
N VAL A 662 -0.32 -13.53 -8.44
CA VAL A 662 0.86 -14.42 -8.62
C VAL A 662 1.22 -15.24 -7.37
N GLY A 663 0.54 -15.02 -6.23
CA GLY A 663 0.81 -15.76 -4.98
C GLY A 663 2.21 -15.49 -4.39
N CYS A 664 2.75 -14.30 -4.58
CA CYS A 664 4.08 -13.91 -4.07
C CYS A 664 4.14 -13.81 -2.55
N LYS A 665 2.99 -13.75 -1.86
CA LYS A 665 2.84 -13.52 -0.41
C LYS A 665 3.28 -12.12 0.08
N GLY A 666 3.74 -11.23 -0.78
CA GLY A 666 4.17 -9.89 -0.39
C GLY A 666 3.13 -9.13 0.45
N CYS A 667 1.84 -9.35 0.19
CA CYS A 667 0.78 -8.78 1.01
C CYS A 667 0.73 -9.30 2.46
N LYS A 668 1.32 -10.47 2.78
CA LYS A 668 1.42 -10.97 4.16
C LYS A 668 2.39 -10.13 5.00
N SER A 669 3.50 -9.67 4.39
CA SER A 669 4.52 -8.85 5.04
C SER A 669 4.25 -7.35 4.89
N ASP A 670 3.97 -6.91 3.65
CA ASP A 670 3.98 -5.48 3.32
C ASP A 670 2.60 -4.82 3.50
N CYS A 671 1.52 -5.61 3.61
CA CYS A 671 0.20 -5.06 3.94
C CYS A 671 0.17 -4.61 5.39
N PRO A 672 -0.11 -3.35 5.67
CA PRO A 672 -0.12 -2.83 7.03
C PRO A 672 -1.05 -3.60 7.98
N THR A 673 -2.12 -4.17 7.47
CA THR A 673 -3.10 -4.95 8.25
C THR A 673 -2.97 -6.46 8.07
N GLY A 674 -1.95 -6.93 7.34
CA GLY A 674 -1.62 -8.35 7.22
C GLY A 674 -2.56 -9.21 6.39
N VAL A 675 -3.21 -8.65 5.36
CA VAL A 675 -4.11 -9.42 4.46
C VAL A 675 -3.29 -10.42 3.64
N ASP A 676 -3.32 -11.71 3.99
CA ASP A 676 -2.69 -12.78 3.18
C ASP A 676 -3.59 -13.18 2.00
N MET A 677 -3.51 -12.42 0.92
CA MET A 677 -4.28 -12.70 -0.31
C MET A 677 -3.84 -14.01 -0.98
N ALA A 678 -2.61 -14.46 -0.78
CA ALA A 678 -2.12 -15.71 -1.36
C ALA A 678 -2.81 -16.92 -0.70
N LYS A 679 -3.00 -16.88 0.63
CA LYS A 679 -3.75 -17.88 1.40
C LYS A 679 -5.24 -17.88 1.00
N LEU A 680 -5.87 -16.69 0.95
CA LEU A 680 -7.26 -16.52 0.51
C LEU A 680 -7.48 -17.06 -0.91
N LYS A 681 -6.64 -16.67 -1.87
CA LYS A 681 -6.69 -17.16 -3.27
C LYS A 681 -6.65 -18.69 -3.33
N THR A 682 -5.75 -19.30 -2.59
CA THR A 682 -5.54 -20.74 -2.65
C THR A 682 -6.77 -21.50 -2.13
N GLU A 683 -7.39 -21.01 -1.06
CA GLU A 683 -8.65 -21.57 -0.53
C GLU A 683 -9.80 -21.38 -1.53
N VAL A 684 -10.01 -20.16 -2.04
CA VAL A 684 -11.09 -19.88 -3.02
C VAL A 684 -10.92 -20.73 -4.28
N LYS A 685 -9.70 -20.88 -4.80
CA LYS A 685 -9.40 -21.76 -5.94
C LYS A 685 -9.69 -23.23 -5.64
N HIS A 686 -9.40 -23.67 -4.41
CA HIS A 686 -9.74 -25.02 -3.99
C HIS A 686 -11.26 -25.26 -3.99
N GLN A 687 -12.03 -24.34 -3.43
CA GLN A 687 -13.49 -24.43 -3.41
C GLN A 687 -14.08 -24.39 -4.82
N TYR A 688 -13.60 -23.50 -5.68
CA TYR A 688 -13.96 -23.48 -7.10
C TYR A 688 -13.74 -24.85 -7.77
N HIS A 689 -12.61 -25.50 -7.52
CA HIS A 689 -12.32 -26.82 -8.04
C HIS A 689 -13.26 -27.94 -7.49
N GLN A 690 -13.83 -27.78 -6.32
CA GLN A 690 -14.81 -28.73 -5.77
C GLN A 690 -16.16 -28.61 -6.50
N GLU A 691 -16.53 -27.39 -6.94
CA GLU A 691 -17.79 -27.13 -7.66
C GLU A 691 -17.65 -27.41 -9.16
N GLU A 692 -16.65 -26.83 -9.84
CA GLU A 692 -16.51 -26.87 -11.31
C GLU A 692 -15.56 -27.99 -11.81
N GLY A 693 -14.75 -28.55 -10.90
CA GLY A 693 -13.77 -29.58 -11.25
C GLY A 693 -12.41 -29.03 -11.61
N ILE A 694 -11.42 -29.90 -11.77
CA ILE A 694 -10.02 -29.54 -12.01
C ILE A 694 -9.67 -29.74 -13.47
N SER A 695 -9.11 -28.72 -14.12
CA SER A 695 -8.66 -28.78 -15.52
C SER A 695 -7.49 -29.76 -15.72
N LEU A 696 -7.29 -30.21 -16.99
CA LEU A 696 -6.16 -31.10 -17.29
C LEU A 696 -4.82 -30.38 -17.09
N ARG A 697 -4.74 -29.10 -17.42
CA ARG A 697 -3.56 -28.25 -17.25
C ARG A 697 -3.15 -28.21 -15.77
N GLU A 698 -4.06 -27.89 -14.88
CA GLU A 698 -3.80 -27.82 -13.44
C GLU A 698 -3.37 -29.17 -12.86
N ARG A 699 -3.98 -30.27 -13.31
CA ARG A 699 -3.52 -31.62 -12.90
C ARG A 699 -2.10 -31.91 -13.37
N VAL A 700 -1.67 -31.43 -14.54
CA VAL A 700 -0.33 -31.59 -15.05
C VAL A 700 0.65 -30.78 -14.20
N PHE A 701 0.35 -29.52 -13.91
CA PHE A 701 1.23 -28.66 -13.09
C PHE A 701 1.29 -29.13 -11.62
N ALA A 702 0.17 -29.51 -11.00
CA ALA A 702 0.16 -30.03 -9.64
C ALA A 702 0.97 -31.33 -9.46
N ASN A 703 1.21 -32.09 -10.54
CA ASN A 703 2.00 -33.31 -10.55
C ASN A 703 3.28 -33.16 -11.41
N ILE A 704 3.86 -31.97 -11.44
CA ILE A 704 5.10 -31.66 -12.18
C ILE A 704 6.29 -32.53 -11.75
N ASP A 705 6.31 -32.97 -10.49
CA ASP A 705 7.25 -33.92 -9.94
C ASP A 705 7.30 -35.23 -10.71
N THR A 706 6.15 -35.83 -10.96
CA THR A 706 6.02 -37.07 -11.72
C THR A 706 6.45 -36.85 -13.17
N LEU A 707 6.08 -35.74 -13.78
CA LEU A 707 6.49 -35.40 -15.14
C LEU A 707 8.01 -35.18 -15.21
N SER A 708 8.59 -34.45 -14.27
CA SER A 708 10.04 -34.19 -14.20
C SER A 708 10.86 -35.48 -14.02
N LYS A 709 10.40 -36.38 -13.15
CA LYS A 709 11.00 -37.69 -12.96
C LYS A 709 11.03 -38.51 -14.25
N VAL A 710 9.88 -38.60 -14.94
CA VAL A 710 9.78 -39.32 -16.24
C VAL A 710 10.61 -38.61 -17.29
N GLY A 711 10.59 -37.28 -17.33
CA GLY A 711 11.37 -36.42 -18.23
C GLY A 711 12.87 -36.68 -18.09
N SER A 712 13.37 -36.67 -16.85
CA SER A 712 14.79 -36.96 -16.52
C SER A 712 15.17 -38.39 -16.92
N MET A 713 14.36 -39.40 -16.60
CA MET A 713 14.61 -40.80 -16.99
C MET A 713 14.70 -41.00 -18.52
N THR A 714 14.02 -40.15 -19.30
CA THR A 714 13.98 -40.24 -20.75
C THR A 714 14.84 -39.21 -21.47
N ALA A 715 15.55 -38.36 -20.73
CA ALA A 715 16.49 -37.41 -21.29
C ALA A 715 17.65 -38.12 -22.05
N PRO A 716 18.10 -37.57 -23.18
CA PRO A 716 17.74 -36.30 -23.81
C PRO A 716 16.52 -36.36 -24.77
N LEU A 717 15.79 -37.46 -24.88
CA LEU A 717 14.69 -37.59 -25.82
C LEU A 717 13.47 -36.69 -25.40
N SER A 718 13.21 -36.59 -24.10
CA SER A 718 12.19 -35.68 -23.55
C SER A 718 12.50 -34.24 -23.91
N ASN A 719 13.73 -33.78 -23.83
CA ASN A 719 14.18 -32.43 -24.17
C ASN A 719 14.11 -32.12 -25.68
N LEU A 720 14.03 -33.13 -26.56
CA LEU A 720 13.87 -32.94 -28.00
C LEU A 720 12.39 -32.80 -28.41
N ALA A 721 11.45 -33.30 -27.61
CA ALA A 721 10.02 -33.32 -27.93
C ALA A 721 9.44 -31.91 -28.16
N PRO A 722 9.69 -30.90 -27.31
CA PRO A 722 9.21 -29.54 -27.53
C PRO A 722 9.83 -28.86 -28.76
N LYS A 723 11.00 -29.30 -29.21
CA LYS A 723 11.73 -28.73 -30.35
C LYS A 723 11.24 -29.29 -31.70
N ILE A 724 10.29 -30.23 -31.69
CA ILE A 724 9.68 -30.75 -32.93
C ILE A 724 8.79 -29.65 -33.53
N PRO A 725 8.93 -29.31 -34.83
CA PRO A 725 8.11 -28.31 -35.47
C PRO A 725 6.59 -28.52 -35.25
N GLY A 726 5.90 -27.54 -34.68
CA GLY A 726 4.49 -27.59 -34.36
C GLY A 726 4.12 -28.22 -32.99
N ALA A 727 5.05 -28.82 -32.27
CA ALA A 727 4.77 -29.40 -30.95
C ALA A 727 4.31 -28.33 -29.94
N ARG A 728 4.96 -27.17 -29.93
CA ARG A 728 4.59 -26.02 -29.06
C ARG A 728 3.19 -25.51 -29.33
N ALA A 729 2.81 -25.35 -30.62
CA ALA A 729 1.46 -24.93 -30.99
C ALA A 729 0.38 -25.96 -30.58
N VAL A 730 0.71 -27.25 -30.59
CA VAL A 730 -0.22 -28.29 -30.09
C VAL A 730 -0.32 -28.26 -28.57
N MET A 731 0.75 -27.95 -27.87
CA MET A 731 0.74 -27.82 -26.40
C MET A 731 -0.09 -26.59 -25.96
N GLU A 732 0.04 -25.51 -26.66
CA GLU A 732 -0.75 -24.29 -26.45
C GLU A 732 -2.24 -24.57 -26.69
N GLU A 733 -2.63 -25.06 -27.86
CA GLU A 733 -4.02 -25.39 -28.19
C GLU A 733 -4.65 -26.43 -27.25
N ALA A 734 -3.87 -27.42 -26.79
CA ALA A 734 -4.41 -28.53 -26.00
C ALA A 734 -4.36 -28.30 -24.49
N LEU A 735 -3.41 -27.50 -24.00
CA LEU A 735 -3.12 -27.31 -22.59
C LEU A 735 -3.04 -25.82 -22.18
N GLY A 736 -3.18 -24.86 -23.11
CA GLY A 736 -3.02 -23.43 -22.81
C GLY A 736 -1.61 -23.10 -22.27
N ILE A 737 -0.56 -23.80 -22.75
CA ILE A 737 0.82 -23.53 -22.35
C ILE A 737 1.46 -22.68 -23.44
N SER A 738 1.74 -21.41 -23.12
CA SER A 738 2.29 -20.43 -24.07
C SER A 738 3.46 -20.98 -24.87
N ARG A 739 3.42 -20.85 -26.22
CA ARG A 739 4.51 -21.24 -27.11
C ARG A 739 5.75 -20.33 -26.99
N GLU A 740 5.53 -19.13 -26.55
CA GLU A 740 6.59 -18.11 -26.41
C GLU A 740 7.55 -18.42 -25.23
N ARG A 741 7.06 -19.10 -24.20
CA ARG A 741 7.81 -19.45 -23.01
C ARG A 741 8.72 -20.67 -23.22
N GLU A 742 10.02 -20.60 -22.86
CA GLU A 742 10.91 -21.77 -22.85
C GLU A 742 10.49 -22.80 -21.79
N LEU A 743 10.54 -24.08 -22.15
CA LEU A 743 10.26 -25.18 -21.21
C LEU A 743 11.55 -25.64 -20.51
N PRO A 744 11.48 -26.01 -19.22
CA PRO A 744 12.62 -26.50 -18.47
C PRO A 744 13.26 -27.73 -19.15
N THR A 745 14.57 -27.77 -19.13
CA THR A 745 15.35 -28.88 -19.65
C THR A 745 15.65 -29.91 -18.56
N PHE A 746 15.19 -31.15 -18.74
CA PHE A 746 15.38 -32.21 -17.75
C PHE A 746 16.83 -32.70 -17.74
N ALA A 747 17.41 -32.79 -16.54
CA ALA A 747 18.73 -33.36 -16.32
C ALA A 747 18.75 -34.86 -16.63
N SER A 748 19.80 -35.36 -17.25
CA SER A 748 19.93 -36.79 -17.58
C SER A 748 20.38 -37.68 -16.39
N GLU A 749 20.82 -37.07 -15.31
CA GLU A 749 21.14 -37.66 -14.03
C GLU A 749 20.57 -36.81 -12.91
N SER A 750 19.72 -37.37 -12.04
CA SER A 750 19.16 -36.67 -10.89
C SER A 750 20.21 -36.45 -9.80
N LEU A 751 19.94 -35.45 -8.92
CA LEU A 751 20.81 -35.18 -7.76
C LEU A 751 20.96 -36.44 -6.88
N GLU A 752 19.88 -37.15 -6.60
CA GLU A 752 19.90 -38.40 -5.84
C GLU A 752 20.81 -39.45 -6.49
N ALA A 753 20.68 -39.66 -7.81
CA ALA A 753 21.50 -40.64 -8.54
C ALA A 753 22.98 -40.24 -8.54
N TRP A 754 23.30 -38.95 -8.66
CA TRP A 754 24.65 -38.43 -8.56
C TRP A 754 25.23 -38.63 -7.15
N PHE A 755 24.43 -38.33 -6.09
CA PHE A 755 24.85 -38.47 -4.71
C PHE A 755 25.17 -39.93 -4.36
N GLU A 756 24.31 -40.85 -4.76
CA GLU A 756 24.59 -42.29 -4.60
C GLU A 756 25.83 -42.75 -5.38
N ARG A 757 25.99 -42.29 -6.61
CA ARG A 757 27.12 -42.67 -7.47
C ARG A 757 28.49 -42.19 -6.94
N ARG A 758 28.53 -41.00 -6.30
CA ARG A 758 29.73 -40.46 -5.67
C ARG A 758 30.08 -41.13 -4.33
N GLY A 759 29.21 -41.98 -3.77
CA GLY A 759 29.42 -42.67 -2.53
C GLY A 759 28.82 -41.95 -1.31
N ARG A 760 27.80 -41.11 -1.54
CA ARG A 760 27.07 -40.29 -0.55
C ARG A 760 27.93 -39.19 0.07
N CYS A 761 27.67 -38.78 1.31
CA CYS A 761 28.40 -37.73 2.01
C CYS A 761 29.84 -38.13 2.28
N GLN A 762 30.78 -37.20 2.11
CA GLN A 762 32.20 -37.42 2.36
C GLN A 762 32.61 -37.13 3.83
N VAL A 763 31.80 -36.44 4.59
CA VAL A 763 31.98 -36.21 6.03
C VAL A 763 31.43 -37.43 6.79
N ALA A 764 32.22 -37.98 7.74
CA ALA A 764 31.71 -39.08 8.56
C ALA A 764 30.78 -38.54 9.66
N PRO A 765 29.68 -39.25 10.02
CA PRO A 765 28.74 -38.76 11.05
C PRO A 765 29.39 -38.48 12.42
N SER A 766 30.51 -39.17 12.73
CA SER A 766 31.27 -38.98 13.98
C SER A 766 32.13 -37.72 14.00
N ASP A 767 32.42 -37.18 12.85
CA ASP A 767 33.35 -36.07 12.65
C ASP A 767 32.60 -34.77 12.29
N ALA A 768 31.31 -34.92 12.03
CA ALA A 768 30.45 -33.79 11.66
C ALA A 768 30.12 -32.85 12.83
N ARG A 769 30.16 -31.56 12.56
CA ARG A 769 29.70 -30.52 13.50
C ARG A 769 28.18 -30.49 13.61
N ASP A 770 27.49 -30.86 12.51
CA ASP A 770 26.04 -30.83 12.39
C ASP A 770 25.55 -31.89 11.42
N GLN A 771 24.24 -32.16 11.38
CA GLN A 771 23.59 -33.17 10.56
C GLN A 771 22.35 -32.60 9.87
N VAL A 772 22.31 -32.67 8.54
CA VAL A 772 21.19 -32.17 7.76
C VAL A 772 20.58 -33.21 6.84
N LEU A 773 19.25 -33.10 6.67
CA LEU A 773 18.49 -33.74 5.62
C LEU A 773 18.36 -32.75 4.45
N LEU A 774 19.09 -32.98 3.36
CA LEU A 774 18.90 -32.19 2.15
C LEU A 774 17.68 -32.73 1.41
N PHE A 775 16.60 -31.96 1.39
CA PHE A 775 15.35 -32.35 0.76
C PHE A 775 15.50 -32.37 -0.77
N PRO A 776 15.17 -33.50 -1.45
CA PRO A 776 15.32 -33.62 -2.90
C PRO A 776 14.10 -33.01 -3.61
N ASP A 777 14.00 -31.67 -3.60
CA ASP A 777 12.93 -30.97 -4.29
C ASP A 777 12.94 -31.26 -5.80
N THR A 778 11.81 -31.06 -6.47
CA THR A 778 11.62 -31.42 -7.87
C THR A 778 12.60 -30.73 -8.81
N TYR A 779 12.84 -29.44 -8.58
CA TYR A 779 13.71 -28.64 -9.47
C TYR A 779 15.18 -28.98 -9.27
N THR A 780 15.63 -29.01 -8.04
CA THR A 780 17.02 -29.39 -7.68
C THR A 780 17.33 -30.83 -8.07
N ASN A 781 16.35 -31.75 -7.96
CA ASN A 781 16.61 -33.15 -8.30
C ASN A 781 16.63 -33.44 -9.79
N TYR A 782 15.73 -32.80 -10.59
CA TYR A 782 15.52 -33.23 -11.98
C TYR A 782 15.82 -32.17 -13.05
N ILE A 783 15.96 -30.87 -12.67
CA ILE A 783 16.12 -29.75 -13.61
C ILE A 783 17.45 -29.03 -13.39
N TYR A 784 17.75 -28.62 -12.15
CA TYR A 784 18.94 -27.86 -11.78
C TYR A 784 19.83 -28.61 -10.76
N PRO A 785 20.31 -29.83 -11.06
CA PRO A 785 21.07 -30.62 -10.07
C PRO A 785 22.40 -29.99 -9.69
N ASP A 786 22.93 -29.03 -10.45
CA ASP A 786 24.21 -28.39 -10.16
C ASP A 786 24.11 -27.52 -8.89
N ALA A 787 22.99 -26.82 -8.65
CA ALA A 787 22.74 -26.12 -7.39
C ALA A 787 22.73 -27.07 -6.18
N GLY A 788 22.09 -28.25 -6.33
CA GLY A 788 22.10 -29.30 -5.28
C GLY A 788 23.48 -29.91 -5.03
N LYS A 789 24.31 -30.03 -6.07
CA LYS A 789 25.70 -30.50 -5.92
C LYS A 789 26.54 -29.46 -5.18
N ALA A 790 26.43 -28.19 -5.57
CA ALA A 790 27.09 -27.07 -4.89
C ALA A 790 26.66 -26.97 -3.40
N ALA A 791 25.38 -27.21 -3.11
CA ALA A 791 24.87 -27.28 -1.74
C ALA A 791 25.55 -28.35 -0.91
N ILE A 792 25.71 -29.55 -1.48
CA ILE A 792 26.41 -30.67 -0.80
C ILE A 792 27.89 -30.36 -0.61
N GLU A 793 28.54 -29.74 -1.60
CA GLU A 793 29.97 -29.36 -1.54
C GLU A 793 30.18 -28.29 -0.44
N LEU A 794 29.33 -27.27 -0.35
CA LEU A 794 29.38 -26.25 0.70
C LEU A 794 29.20 -26.86 2.10
N LEU A 795 28.18 -27.70 2.27
CA LEU A 795 27.87 -28.34 3.55
C LEU A 795 29.01 -29.23 4.02
N GLU A 796 29.61 -30.04 3.10
CA GLU A 796 30.75 -30.89 3.39
C GLU A 796 32.01 -30.08 3.70
N ALA A 797 32.25 -28.95 3.01
CA ALA A 797 33.36 -28.05 3.30
C ALA A 797 33.27 -27.41 4.69
N ALA A 798 32.08 -27.30 5.23
CA ALA A 798 31.81 -26.79 6.59
C ALA A 798 31.63 -27.92 7.64
N ASP A 799 32.14 -29.15 7.36
CA ASP A 799 32.07 -30.34 8.23
C ASP A 799 30.64 -30.74 8.61
N VAL A 800 29.63 -30.52 7.74
CA VAL A 800 28.25 -30.94 7.96
C VAL A 800 27.99 -32.30 7.31
N PHE A 801 27.38 -33.21 8.06
CA PHE A 801 26.96 -34.51 7.51
C PHE A 801 25.63 -34.39 6.77
N VAL A 802 25.63 -34.70 5.49
CA VAL A 802 24.47 -34.59 4.61
C VAL A 802 23.86 -35.95 4.33
N ARG A 803 22.58 -36.06 4.45
CA ARG A 803 21.77 -37.20 3.98
C ARG A 803 20.60 -36.68 3.12
N ILE A 804 20.38 -37.29 1.98
CA ILE A 804 19.14 -37.15 1.24
C ILE A 804 18.15 -38.14 1.83
N PRO A 805 16.99 -37.72 2.36
CA PRO A 805 16.02 -38.60 2.99
C PRO A 805 15.38 -39.54 1.95
N ASP A 806 15.22 -40.81 2.33
CA ASP A 806 14.50 -41.81 1.54
C ASP A 806 12.99 -41.71 1.77
N ASP A 807 12.17 -42.04 0.78
CA ASP A 807 10.71 -42.16 0.87
C ASP A 807 9.94 -40.87 1.24
N VAL A 808 10.49 -39.72 0.92
CA VAL A 808 9.75 -38.44 1.01
C VAL A 808 8.88 -38.25 -0.23
N ALA A 809 7.71 -37.63 -0.03
CA ALA A 809 6.86 -37.14 -1.10
C ALA A 809 7.39 -35.76 -1.61
N PRO A 810 7.00 -35.29 -2.80
CA PRO A 810 7.22 -33.90 -3.17
C PRO A 810 6.67 -32.93 -2.10
N SER A 811 7.23 -31.74 -1.99
CA SER A 811 6.85 -30.76 -0.94
C SER A 811 5.35 -30.44 -0.84
N GLY A 812 4.63 -30.56 -1.95
CA GLY A 812 3.23 -30.13 -2.05
C GLY A 812 3.06 -28.76 -2.67
N ARG A 813 4.12 -27.94 -2.82
CA ARG A 813 4.07 -26.55 -3.33
C ARG A 813 3.29 -26.46 -4.65
N ALA A 814 3.58 -27.27 -5.65
CA ALA A 814 2.92 -27.24 -6.94
C ALA A 814 1.41 -27.56 -6.85
N ALA A 815 1.02 -28.49 -5.99
CA ALA A 815 -0.38 -28.83 -5.73
C ALA A 815 -1.09 -27.70 -4.97
N PHE A 816 -0.43 -27.11 -3.96
CA PHE A 816 -0.92 -25.97 -3.20
C PHE A 816 -1.22 -24.75 -4.11
N SER A 817 -0.25 -24.33 -4.89
CA SER A 817 -0.41 -23.19 -5.82
C SER A 817 -1.49 -23.43 -6.89
N SER A 818 -1.76 -24.69 -7.23
CA SER A 818 -2.83 -25.08 -8.15
C SER A 818 -4.19 -25.25 -7.47
N GLY A 819 -4.36 -24.92 -6.17
CA GLY A 819 -5.61 -25.11 -5.42
C GLY A 819 -6.00 -26.56 -5.20
N MET A 820 -5.06 -27.51 -5.32
CA MET A 820 -5.29 -28.93 -5.04
C MET A 820 -4.90 -29.26 -3.59
N LEU A 821 -5.61 -28.67 -2.63
CA LEU A 821 -5.25 -28.72 -1.21
C LEU A 821 -5.28 -30.12 -0.64
N ASP A 822 -6.21 -30.98 -1.04
CA ASP A 822 -6.24 -32.39 -0.59
C ASP A 822 -4.95 -33.14 -0.95
N LEU A 823 -4.45 -32.93 -2.18
CA LEU A 823 -3.19 -33.55 -2.63
C LEU A 823 -1.98 -32.97 -1.87
N SER A 824 -2.02 -31.66 -1.61
CA SER A 824 -0.96 -30.98 -0.85
C SER A 824 -0.91 -31.49 0.60
N ARG A 825 -2.07 -31.64 1.23
CA ARG A 825 -2.22 -32.16 2.59
C ARG A 825 -1.70 -33.61 2.69
N ASP A 826 -2.10 -34.49 1.76
CA ASP A 826 -1.62 -35.90 1.75
C ASP A 826 -0.09 -35.97 1.68
N ARG A 827 0.54 -35.09 0.88
CA ARG A 827 1.99 -34.98 0.76
C ARG A 827 2.63 -34.45 2.05
N ALA A 828 2.04 -33.42 2.64
CA ALA A 828 2.51 -32.82 3.89
C ALA A 828 2.45 -33.84 5.05
N GLU A 829 1.33 -34.59 5.22
CA GLU A 829 1.19 -35.64 6.21
C GLU A 829 2.28 -36.71 6.04
N HIS A 830 2.52 -37.13 4.79
CA HIS A 830 3.55 -38.14 4.51
C HIS A 830 4.94 -37.64 4.90
N ASN A 831 5.29 -36.39 4.49
CA ASN A 831 6.61 -35.81 4.76
C ASN A 831 6.82 -35.57 6.26
N VAL A 832 5.84 -35.05 6.98
CA VAL A 832 5.91 -34.85 8.44
C VAL A 832 6.13 -36.18 9.13
N SER A 833 5.38 -37.23 8.72
CA SER A 833 5.51 -38.57 9.29
C SER A 833 6.89 -39.21 9.02
N THR A 834 7.45 -38.97 7.83
CA THR A 834 8.76 -39.55 7.40
C THR A 834 9.94 -38.84 8.07
N LEU A 835 9.88 -37.50 8.21
CA LEU A 835 11.00 -36.71 8.73
C LEU A 835 11.00 -36.59 10.25
N ARG A 836 9.89 -36.84 10.92
CA ARG A 836 9.71 -36.59 12.35
C ARG A 836 10.79 -37.25 13.22
N GLU A 837 11.15 -38.52 12.97
CA GLU A 837 12.13 -39.23 13.80
C GLU A 837 13.52 -38.60 13.73
N ASP A 838 13.93 -38.16 12.55
CA ASP A 838 15.21 -37.48 12.37
C ASP A 838 15.21 -36.08 13.02
N VAL A 839 14.13 -35.34 12.86
CA VAL A 839 13.95 -34.01 13.48
C VAL A 839 13.97 -34.12 15.01
N ASP A 840 13.28 -35.12 15.61
CA ASP A 840 13.31 -35.35 17.05
C ASP A 840 14.73 -35.75 17.56
N ASN A 841 15.62 -36.22 16.66
CA ASN A 841 17.02 -36.50 16.95
C ASN A 841 17.94 -35.28 16.65
N GLY A 842 17.39 -34.11 16.36
CA GLY A 842 18.11 -32.84 16.18
C GLY A 842 18.63 -32.59 14.76
N TRP A 843 18.07 -33.25 13.75
CA TRP A 843 18.42 -32.97 12.35
C TRP A 843 17.62 -31.78 11.82
N SER A 844 18.31 -30.92 11.06
CA SER A 844 17.66 -29.86 10.27
C SER A 844 17.26 -30.37 8.88
N VAL A 845 16.16 -29.86 8.33
CA VAL A 845 15.72 -30.14 6.96
C VAL A 845 16.06 -28.93 6.10
N VAL A 846 16.91 -29.10 5.10
CA VAL A 846 17.44 -27.99 4.29
C VAL A 846 16.98 -28.13 2.85
N PHE A 847 16.54 -26.99 2.27
CA PHE A 847 15.98 -26.89 0.93
C PHE A 847 16.83 -25.98 0.06
N VAL A 848 17.14 -26.41 -1.17
CA VAL A 848 17.78 -25.54 -2.17
C VAL A 848 16.74 -24.62 -2.81
N GLU A 849 15.54 -25.14 -3.15
CA GLU A 849 14.45 -24.33 -3.68
C GLU A 849 13.73 -23.55 -2.56
N PRO A 850 13.77 -22.21 -2.58
CA PRO A 850 13.19 -21.40 -1.50
C PRO A 850 11.69 -21.58 -1.30
N SER A 851 10.93 -21.74 -2.38
CA SER A 851 9.47 -21.92 -2.30
C SER A 851 9.07 -23.20 -1.56
N ASP A 852 9.90 -24.26 -1.64
CA ASP A 852 9.69 -25.50 -0.91
C ASP A 852 10.09 -25.38 0.57
N ALA A 853 11.10 -24.56 0.90
CA ALA A 853 11.42 -24.22 2.28
C ALA A 853 10.25 -23.52 2.97
N VAL A 854 9.72 -22.45 2.34
CA VAL A 854 8.57 -21.71 2.87
C VAL A 854 7.33 -22.59 2.94
N MET A 855 7.12 -23.53 2.00
CA MET A 855 6.02 -24.50 2.08
C MET A 855 6.04 -25.30 3.39
N PHE A 856 7.22 -25.72 3.87
CA PHE A 856 7.37 -26.43 5.12
C PHE A 856 7.28 -25.52 6.35
N GLN A 857 7.83 -24.32 6.25
CA GLN A 857 7.92 -23.37 7.36
C GLN A 857 6.58 -22.70 7.67
N ASP A 858 5.74 -22.47 6.65
CA ASP A 858 4.51 -21.67 6.72
C ASP A 858 3.28 -22.50 6.33
N GLU A 859 3.10 -22.91 5.08
CA GLU A 859 1.85 -23.50 4.60
C GLU A 859 1.55 -24.90 5.17
N TYR A 860 2.54 -25.62 5.67
CA TYR A 860 2.27 -26.89 6.37
C TYR A 860 1.48 -26.67 7.66
N ARG A 861 1.64 -25.51 8.33
CA ARG A 861 0.87 -25.11 9.50
C ARG A 861 -0.59 -24.80 9.16
N ASP A 862 -0.82 -24.27 7.95
CA ASP A 862 -2.17 -24.04 7.43
C ASP A 862 -2.87 -25.35 7.01
N LEU A 863 -2.12 -26.36 6.57
CA LEU A 863 -2.65 -27.64 6.10
C LEU A 863 -2.86 -28.66 7.22
N LEU A 864 -2.03 -28.62 8.26
CA LEU A 864 -1.94 -29.63 9.31
C LEU A 864 -1.87 -28.93 10.68
N SER A 865 -2.22 -29.63 11.71
CA SER A 865 -2.12 -29.15 13.09
C SER A 865 -1.40 -30.13 14.01
N GLY A 866 -0.84 -29.62 15.09
CA GLY A 866 -0.27 -30.39 16.18
C GLY A 866 1.26 -30.42 16.22
N PRO A 867 1.85 -30.98 17.31
CA PRO A 867 3.27 -30.82 17.61
C PRO A 867 4.23 -31.50 16.62
N ALA A 868 3.73 -32.37 15.74
CA ALA A 868 4.57 -33.01 14.73
C ALA A 868 4.86 -32.06 13.55
N VAL A 869 3.86 -31.33 13.09
CA VAL A 869 4.05 -30.37 12.02
C VAL A 869 4.89 -29.20 12.53
N GLU A 870 4.61 -28.69 13.73
CA GLU A 870 5.40 -27.60 14.34
C GLU A 870 6.90 -27.95 14.39
N ALA A 871 7.25 -29.12 14.92
CA ALA A 871 8.65 -29.49 15.01
C ALA A 871 9.34 -29.66 13.64
N VAL A 872 8.62 -30.14 12.61
CA VAL A 872 9.19 -30.26 11.27
C VAL A 872 9.32 -28.88 10.61
N ALA A 873 8.35 -28.00 10.81
CA ALA A 873 8.38 -26.64 10.31
C ALA A 873 9.53 -25.82 10.96
N ASP A 874 9.70 -25.92 12.28
CA ASP A 874 10.79 -25.25 13.01
C ASP A 874 12.18 -25.77 12.63
N ALA A 875 12.29 -27.01 12.18
CA ALA A 875 13.53 -27.62 11.74
C ALA A 875 13.82 -27.43 10.23
N ALA A 876 12.90 -26.78 9.50
CA ALA A 876 13.02 -26.52 8.06
C ALA A 876 13.75 -25.20 7.79
N TYR A 877 14.73 -25.20 6.89
CA TYR A 877 15.53 -24.03 6.51
C TYR A 877 15.71 -23.96 5.00
N GLY A 878 15.66 -22.76 4.45
CA GLY A 878 16.30 -22.49 3.15
C GLY A 878 17.83 -22.71 3.28
N LEU A 879 18.48 -23.14 2.23
CA LEU A 879 19.92 -23.42 2.29
C LEU A 879 20.75 -22.18 2.65
N MET A 880 20.42 -21.03 2.08
CA MET A 880 21.13 -19.78 2.38
C MET A 880 20.83 -19.28 3.81
N GLU A 881 19.59 -19.46 4.28
CA GLU A 881 19.22 -19.24 5.67
C GLU A 881 20.01 -20.13 6.62
N TYR A 882 20.11 -21.43 6.34
CA TYR A 882 20.88 -22.36 7.14
C TYR A 882 22.37 -21.98 7.16
N ALA A 883 22.92 -21.58 6.01
CA ALA A 883 24.32 -21.18 5.88
C ALA A 883 24.67 -19.96 6.74
N ASP A 884 23.80 -18.96 6.75
CA ASP A 884 23.98 -17.74 7.53
C ASP A 884 23.78 -17.97 9.02
N VAL A 885 22.62 -18.50 9.43
CA VAL A 885 22.25 -18.72 10.85
C VAL A 885 23.23 -19.64 11.57
N THR A 886 23.77 -20.65 10.88
CA THR A 886 24.73 -21.59 11.49
C THR A 886 26.20 -21.20 11.30
N GLY A 887 26.46 -20.07 10.64
CA GLY A 887 27.81 -19.56 10.40
C GLY A 887 28.66 -20.50 9.51
N LEU A 888 28.08 -21.11 8.46
CA LEU A 888 28.84 -21.98 7.56
C LEU A 888 30.01 -21.23 6.90
N THR A 889 29.77 -19.96 6.59
CA THR A 889 30.79 -19.11 5.94
C THR A 889 31.97 -18.74 6.85
N GLU A 890 31.80 -18.87 8.17
CA GLU A 890 32.88 -18.69 9.13
C GLU A 890 33.78 -19.95 9.27
N VAL A 891 33.25 -21.11 8.87
CA VAL A 891 33.92 -22.44 9.04
C VAL A 891 34.55 -22.91 7.76
N ALA A 892 33.89 -22.76 6.64
CA ALA A 892 34.41 -23.12 5.32
C ALA A 892 35.52 -22.14 4.89
N ASP A 893 36.57 -22.64 4.29
CA ASP A 893 37.67 -21.82 3.76
C ASP A 893 37.27 -21.26 2.38
N PHE A 894 37.15 -19.93 2.28
CA PHE A 894 36.83 -19.21 1.05
C PHE A 894 38.05 -18.45 0.51
N GLY A 895 38.21 -18.48 -0.81
CA GLY A 895 39.10 -17.59 -1.53
C GLY A 895 38.52 -16.17 -1.58
N THR A 896 39.27 -15.27 -2.20
CA THR A 896 38.75 -13.92 -2.44
C THR A 896 37.96 -13.88 -3.76
N PRO A 897 36.65 -13.72 -3.76
CA PRO A 897 35.87 -13.57 -4.99
C PRO A 897 36.36 -12.38 -5.83
N ARG A 898 36.20 -12.46 -7.15
CA ARG A 898 36.66 -11.41 -8.08
C ARG A 898 35.47 -10.67 -8.73
N GLN A 899 34.25 -11.17 -8.53
CA GLN A 899 33.04 -10.67 -9.14
C GLN A 899 32.16 -10.08 -8.05
N SER A 900 31.50 -8.97 -8.34
CA SER A 900 30.37 -8.48 -7.60
C SER A 900 29.08 -9.16 -8.08
N LEU A 901 28.07 -9.23 -7.24
CA LEU A 901 26.81 -9.92 -7.52
C LEU A 901 25.63 -8.96 -7.47
N SER A 902 24.74 -9.05 -8.46
CA SER A 902 23.38 -8.53 -8.39
C SER A 902 22.45 -9.64 -7.90
N TYR A 903 21.87 -9.49 -6.73
CA TYR A 903 21.05 -10.52 -6.10
C TYR A 903 19.56 -10.21 -6.21
N HIS A 904 18.81 -11.07 -6.93
CA HIS A 904 17.34 -11.05 -6.91
C HIS A 904 16.82 -12.07 -5.91
N GLY A 905 16.23 -11.59 -4.82
CA GLY A 905 15.64 -12.39 -3.76
C GLY A 905 14.35 -13.11 -4.16
N HIS A 906 14.05 -14.23 -3.50
CA HIS A 906 12.82 -14.99 -3.76
C HIS A 906 11.64 -14.37 -3.02
N CYS A 907 10.55 -14.04 -3.74
CA CYS A 907 9.38 -13.35 -3.19
C CYS A 907 8.78 -14.00 -1.93
N ASN A 908 8.67 -15.34 -1.87
CA ASN A 908 8.16 -16.00 -0.66
C ASN A 908 9.12 -15.90 0.54
N GLN A 909 10.45 -15.82 0.31
CA GLN A 909 11.41 -15.58 1.39
C GLN A 909 11.38 -14.12 1.86
N LYS A 910 11.24 -13.16 0.93
CA LYS A 910 11.00 -11.75 1.29
C LYS A 910 9.76 -11.64 2.17
N ALA A 911 8.64 -12.24 1.76
CA ALA A 911 7.39 -12.24 2.51
C ALA A 911 7.44 -12.93 3.89
N THR A 912 8.46 -13.73 4.17
CA THR A 912 8.68 -14.39 5.48
C THR A 912 9.93 -13.87 6.20
N ASN A 913 10.45 -12.72 5.75
CA ASN A 913 11.65 -12.04 6.29
C ASN A 913 12.88 -12.95 6.39
N LYS A 914 13.14 -13.76 5.36
CA LYS A 914 14.25 -14.72 5.31
C LYS A 914 15.24 -14.52 4.16
N ASP A 915 14.97 -13.53 3.33
CA ASP A 915 15.73 -13.25 2.12
C ASP A 915 17.13 -12.69 2.41
N HIS A 916 17.23 -11.85 3.45
CA HIS A 916 18.47 -11.21 3.90
C HIS A 916 19.59 -12.21 4.24
N HIS A 917 19.25 -13.44 4.64
CA HIS A 917 20.24 -14.49 4.93
C HIS A 917 21.08 -14.87 3.71
N ALA A 918 20.53 -14.77 2.49
CA ALA A 918 21.31 -15.04 1.30
C ALA A 918 22.39 -13.98 1.08
N VAL A 919 22.05 -12.72 1.34
CA VAL A 919 23.00 -11.60 1.27
C VAL A 919 24.08 -11.76 2.35
N GLY A 920 23.69 -12.06 3.60
CA GLY A 920 24.62 -12.32 4.71
C GLY A 920 25.60 -13.43 4.40
N ALA A 921 25.13 -14.58 3.89
CA ALA A 921 25.99 -15.69 3.52
C ALA A 921 26.96 -15.36 2.36
N LEU A 922 26.50 -14.63 1.34
CA LEU A 922 27.36 -14.21 0.22
C LEU A 922 28.42 -13.20 0.66
N GLN A 923 28.06 -12.23 1.48
CA GLN A 923 29.00 -11.26 2.06
C GLN A 923 29.99 -11.94 3.00
N GLY A 924 29.53 -12.93 3.80
CA GLY A 924 30.40 -13.77 4.63
C GLY A 924 31.46 -14.54 3.85
N ALA A 925 31.18 -14.91 2.60
CA ALA A 925 32.14 -15.51 1.68
C ALA A 925 32.99 -14.47 0.93
N GLY A 926 32.82 -13.18 1.17
CA GLY A 926 33.64 -12.07 0.65
C GLY A 926 33.15 -11.48 -0.67
N TYR A 927 31.92 -11.74 -1.08
CA TYR A 927 31.31 -11.07 -2.25
C TYR A 927 30.85 -9.65 -1.91
N GLU A 928 30.99 -8.75 -2.86
CA GLU A 928 30.20 -7.50 -2.91
C GLU A 928 28.84 -7.85 -3.52
N VAL A 929 27.76 -7.53 -2.82
CA VAL A 929 26.38 -7.88 -3.21
C VAL A 929 25.55 -6.62 -3.31
N ASP A 930 25.00 -6.39 -4.48
CA ASP A 930 23.95 -5.41 -4.75
C ASP A 930 22.60 -6.13 -4.75
N THR A 931 21.65 -5.68 -3.94
CA THR A 931 20.34 -6.31 -3.79
C THR A 931 19.32 -5.62 -4.66
N LEU A 932 18.75 -6.38 -5.61
CA LEU A 932 17.71 -5.85 -6.49
C LEU A 932 16.39 -5.66 -5.75
N ASN A 933 15.80 -4.49 -5.91
CA ASN A 933 14.65 -4.03 -5.13
C ASN A 933 13.30 -4.41 -5.79
N THR A 934 13.17 -5.64 -6.29
CA THR A 934 11.93 -6.14 -6.90
C THR A 934 11.30 -7.25 -6.08
N THR A 935 9.95 -7.35 -6.07
CA THR A 935 9.23 -8.38 -5.31
C THR A 935 9.12 -9.70 -6.03
N CYS A 936 8.69 -9.71 -7.29
CA CYS A 936 8.40 -10.92 -8.04
C CYS A 936 8.97 -10.86 -9.46
N CYS A 937 9.50 -11.97 -9.91
CA CYS A 937 10.00 -12.10 -11.29
C CYS A 937 8.90 -12.27 -12.36
N GLY A 938 7.62 -12.38 -11.98
CA GLY A 938 6.52 -12.60 -12.90
C GLY A 938 6.28 -14.06 -13.32
N MET A 939 7.23 -14.97 -13.16
CA MET A 939 7.06 -16.38 -13.53
C MET A 939 6.10 -17.14 -12.60
N ALA A 940 6.23 -16.97 -11.30
CA ALA A 940 5.36 -17.52 -10.26
C ALA A 940 4.90 -18.98 -10.48
N GLY A 941 5.85 -19.90 -10.56
CA GLY A 941 5.57 -21.33 -10.76
C GLY A 941 5.00 -21.63 -12.15
N SER A 942 3.71 -22.02 -12.19
CA SER A 942 3.02 -22.30 -13.46
C SER A 942 2.42 -21.06 -14.14
N PHE A 943 2.27 -19.96 -13.41
CA PHE A 943 1.56 -18.75 -13.87
C PHE A 943 2.10 -18.23 -15.21
N GLY A 944 3.41 -17.99 -15.30
CA GLY A 944 4.06 -17.49 -16.51
C GLY A 944 4.11 -18.48 -17.70
N TYR A 945 3.69 -19.72 -17.50
CA TYR A 945 3.53 -20.71 -18.57
C TYR A 945 2.17 -20.72 -19.21
N HIS A 946 1.14 -20.09 -18.59
CA HIS A 946 -0.20 -20.01 -19.15
C HIS A 946 -0.21 -19.02 -20.32
N GLU A 947 -0.92 -19.40 -21.43
CA GLU A 947 -1.04 -18.55 -22.61
C GLU A 947 -1.65 -17.19 -22.26
N GLU A 948 -2.70 -17.20 -21.46
CA GLU A 948 -3.46 -16.03 -21.04
C GLU A 948 -2.71 -15.12 -20.04
N HIS A 949 -1.67 -15.64 -19.39
CA HIS A 949 -0.87 -14.88 -18.41
C HIS A 949 0.51 -14.46 -18.93
N TYR A 950 0.86 -14.83 -20.17
CA TYR A 950 2.21 -14.61 -20.68
C TYR A 950 2.58 -13.12 -20.69
N ASP A 951 1.70 -12.28 -21.23
CA ASP A 951 1.98 -10.85 -21.36
C ASP A 951 2.12 -10.15 -19.98
N ILE A 952 1.21 -10.42 -19.03
CA ILE A 952 1.32 -9.87 -17.68
C ILE A 952 2.54 -10.44 -16.92
N SER A 953 2.91 -11.68 -17.17
CA SER A 953 4.13 -12.28 -16.62
C SER A 953 5.38 -11.58 -17.14
N GLN A 954 5.39 -11.17 -18.42
CA GLN A 954 6.50 -10.39 -18.98
C GLN A 954 6.50 -8.95 -18.47
N ALA A 955 5.34 -8.32 -18.36
CA ALA A 955 5.23 -6.98 -17.80
C ALA A 955 5.72 -6.89 -16.34
N ILE A 956 5.42 -7.91 -15.51
CA ILE A 956 6.02 -8.01 -14.16
C ILE A 956 7.53 -8.28 -14.26
N GLY A 957 7.95 -9.10 -15.24
CA GLY A 957 9.37 -9.42 -15.46
C GLY A 957 10.20 -8.20 -15.87
N SER A 958 9.63 -7.27 -16.67
CA SER A 958 10.34 -6.06 -17.12
C SER A 958 10.79 -5.18 -15.95
N LEU A 959 10.00 -5.10 -14.87
CA LEU A 959 10.41 -4.39 -13.65
C LEU A 959 11.70 -4.96 -13.05
N LEU A 960 11.88 -6.28 -13.11
CA LEU A 960 13.12 -6.93 -12.68
C LEU A 960 14.26 -6.70 -13.69
N PHE A 961 13.98 -6.70 -14.98
CA PHE A 961 15.00 -6.53 -16.01
C PHE A 961 15.60 -5.13 -15.97
N GLU A 962 14.80 -4.10 -15.72
CA GLU A 962 15.24 -2.72 -15.51
C GLU A 962 16.22 -2.62 -14.33
N GLU A 963 15.87 -3.18 -13.18
CA GLU A 963 16.74 -3.24 -12.00
C GLU A 963 18.07 -3.98 -12.28
N VAL A 964 18.02 -5.08 -13.04
CA VAL A 964 19.23 -5.83 -13.45
C VAL A 964 20.13 -4.98 -14.33
N GLU A 965 19.56 -4.18 -15.25
CA GLU A 965 20.33 -3.31 -16.15
C GLU A 965 20.99 -2.13 -15.42
N GLU A 966 20.36 -1.63 -14.35
CA GLU A 966 20.87 -0.53 -13.53
C GLU A 966 21.88 -1.00 -12.46
N SER A 967 21.84 -2.26 -12.08
CA SER A 967 22.69 -2.82 -11.02
C SER A 967 24.18 -2.86 -11.43
N PRO A 968 25.10 -2.48 -10.53
CA PRO A 968 26.53 -2.49 -10.80
C PRO A 968 27.18 -3.88 -10.72
N GLY A 969 26.44 -4.94 -10.41
CA GLY A 969 26.97 -6.28 -10.21
C GLY A 969 27.45 -6.93 -11.51
N ASP A 970 28.55 -7.67 -11.43
CA ASP A 970 29.13 -8.39 -12.58
C ASP A 970 28.29 -9.61 -13.01
N VAL A 971 27.56 -10.21 -12.06
CA VAL A 971 26.80 -11.45 -12.27
C VAL A 971 25.48 -11.40 -11.51
N VAL A 972 24.39 -11.57 -12.25
CA VAL A 972 23.07 -11.76 -11.64
C VAL A 972 22.96 -13.13 -11.00
N THR A 973 22.39 -13.22 -9.79
CA THR A 973 22.14 -14.47 -9.09
C THR A 973 20.75 -14.48 -8.48
N ALA A 974 20.07 -15.62 -8.53
CA ALA A 974 18.73 -15.80 -8.01
C ALA A 974 18.52 -17.22 -7.45
N PRO A 975 17.89 -17.40 -6.27
CA PRO A 975 17.75 -18.71 -5.64
C PRO A 975 16.60 -19.54 -6.21
N GLY A 976 15.51 -18.92 -6.70
CA GLY A 976 14.31 -19.62 -7.13
C GLY A 976 14.38 -20.14 -8.56
N ALA A 977 13.87 -21.34 -8.80
CA ALA A 977 13.77 -21.92 -10.14
C ALA A 977 12.91 -21.05 -11.10
N SER A 978 11.84 -20.45 -10.60
CA SER A 978 11.00 -19.53 -11.36
C SER A 978 11.76 -18.25 -11.76
N CYS A 979 12.49 -17.64 -10.83
CA CYS A 979 13.28 -16.45 -11.09
C CYS A 979 14.37 -16.71 -12.13
N ARG A 980 15.07 -17.84 -11.99
CA ARG A 980 16.13 -18.26 -12.93
C ARG A 980 15.56 -18.56 -14.33
N SER A 981 14.34 -19.08 -14.42
CA SER A 981 13.66 -19.29 -15.70
C SER A 981 13.27 -17.98 -16.37
N GLN A 982 12.71 -17.01 -15.62
CA GLN A 982 12.30 -15.71 -16.15
C GLN A 982 13.52 -14.94 -16.70
N LEU A 983 14.57 -14.82 -15.89
CA LEU A 983 15.83 -14.19 -16.30
C LEU A 983 16.51 -14.94 -17.44
N GLY A 984 16.42 -16.28 -17.45
CA GLY A 984 16.97 -17.10 -18.53
C GLY A 984 16.26 -16.92 -19.87
N ASP A 985 14.95 -16.68 -19.85
CA ASP A 985 14.19 -16.38 -21.08
C ASP A 985 14.59 -15.01 -21.66
N GLU A 986 14.88 -14.00 -20.83
CA GLU A 986 15.30 -12.67 -21.27
C GLU A 986 16.77 -12.63 -21.75
N TYR A 987 17.68 -13.22 -20.99
CA TYR A 987 19.13 -13.10 -21.23
C TYR A 987 19.75 -14.30 -21.97
N ASP A 988 18.97 -15.27 -22.44
CA ASP A 988 19.45 -16.53 -23.09
C ASP A 988 20.39 -17.37 -22.19
N GLU A 989 20.55 -17.03 -20.90
CA GLU A 989 21.42 -17.72 -19.93
C GLU A 989 20.77 -17.71 -18.54
N HIS A 990 20.57 -18.89 -17.95
CA HIS A 990 20.03 -19.00 -16.59
C HIS A 990 21.06 -18.50 -15.57
N PRO A 991 20.69 -17.53 -14.70
CA PRO A 991 21.61 -17.07 -13.66
C PRO A 991 21.95 -18.20 -12.67
N PRO A 992 23.19 -18.22 -12.10
CA PRO A 992 23.55 -19.19 -11.09
C PRO A 992 22.70 -19.02 -9.82
N HIS A 993 22.52 -20.13 -9.10
CA HIS A 993 21.98 -20.09 -7.75
C HIS A 993 23.03 -19.49 -6.79
N PRO A 994 22.67 -18.71 -5.73
CA PRO A 994 23.64 -18.17 -4.77
C PRO A 994 24.60 -19.21 -4.20
N VAL A 995 24.13 -20.43 -3.93
CA VAL A 995 24.99 -21.52 -3.46
C VAL A 995 26.07 -21.96 -4.47
N GLU A 996 25.80 -21.84 -5.77
CA GLU A 996 26.81 -22.12 -6.80
C GLU A 996 27.96 -21.10 -6.71
N LYS A 997 27.66 -19.86 -6.34
CA LYS A 997 28.65 -18.81 -6.08
C LYS A 997 29.46 -19.08 -4.80
N LEU A 998 28.79 -19.53 -3.73
CA LEU A 998 29.52 -19.96 -2.53
C LEU A 998 30.45 -21.13 -2.83
N ALA A 999 29.98 -22.14 -3.57
CA ALA A 999 30.80 -23.27 -3.95
C ALA A 999 31.98 -22.87 -4.88
N ASP A 1000 31.77 -21.95 -5.81
CA ASP A 1000 32.82 -21.39 -6.69
C ASP A 1000 33.93 -20.65 -5.89
N ALA A 1001 33.58 -20.12 -4.72
CA ALA A 1001 34.50 -19.37 -3.86
C ALA A 1001 35.29 -20.26 -2.86
N LEU A 1002 34.93 -21.54 -2.71
CA LEU A 1002 35.66 -22.48 -1.84
C LEU A 1002 37.10 -22.68 -2.33
N ASP A 1003 38.10 -22.70 -1.39
CA ASP A 1003 39.54 -22.91 -1.66
C ASP A 1003 39.91 -24.40 -1.88
#